data_4b6f869ca14f38388baa9b2036fc4baa
#
_entry.id   4b6f869ca14f38388baa9b2036fc4baa
#
_cell.length_a   1.000
_cell.length_b   1.000
_cell.length_c   1.000
_cell.angle_alpha   90.00
_cell.angle_beta   90.00
_cell.angle_gamma   90.00
#
_symmetry.space_group_name_H-M   'P 1'
#
loop_
_entity.id
_entity.type
_entity.pdbx_description
1 polymer ?
#
loop_
_entity_poly.entity_id
_entity_poly.type
_entity_poly.pdbx_seq_one_letter_code
_entity_poly.pdbx_strand_id
1 'polypeptide(L)'
;MSIQSWRFVASKMNFLGYIRSLAERFFHRVQTDHDLEDELQSHIQLHADKLERSGLTRADAERSARIEFGNPERLKEECREAIAGNFLDILLQDLRFSARMLRKSRGFTVVVVLTIALGIGASTAIFTVVDATLLHPLPYPHAEQLVRIVDDLEGIGAHDVGMSEPEWQDLQHSGIFENVSPTWYDDNNLTGAAEPARVSLLIEAPNYFSLLGVKPELGRTFPASDHSPGFIGEVVISDGLWKRTFGSDPAILEKKIRMDTDLYRIVGVMPANFHDPGTSPRERNIEIWATTSFYGPPLSDHPLRSGRNLPTAIARLKPGLTIQAAQSRIDTLVAALKKEYSSDYPAQMGWRIRLVPLKESVVGNVRQTLIMLLVAVGLVLLIACVNVANLLLARGSVRHREMAIRRALGAGPARLTRQLLTESLLLALLGGALGLGVLFVAKDFLLKLVPATLPVMNEISISWSVLLFALGASVVSGVAFGIAPAVSPGRLELTHALKQEGRGATGSREQARTRRVLVITEFAMSLVLMVAAGLLLHSFWDLLNARLGFNPQNVMTIKTRIPYPNVVANDNYATAAQQTPFFREVLRRCQQLTGVEEAAMGDLGALPLGHDRNNQNPPIPMVIEGRQTQSNEAPLVDESIVTPEYFHLMSITLGRGRMFTDLDKDDTEPVAVINESMAQALWPNEDPIGKHVKLSRRATVWTTIVGIVANARTESLETPNVPLIYTNLYQRGAKHLAIFLRGHLDAAAIPEEVRRQVQSVDPTLPVFSAEMLTETVSASLDQRRFSLEIVGLFALTALLLAAISVYGVISYLVNERTHEIGIRLALGAERRTILQMLLRYGFRLAIIGATVGLVCALLISNLMASALYGIRPTDPVTFGLAIGLFVAVALLACYLPARRAMKVDPMVALRCE
;
A
#
# COMPACT_ATOMS: atom_id res chain seq x y z
N MET A 1 -44.07 -48.55 5.65
CA MET A 1 -42.74 -48.09 6.14
C MET A 1 -42.94 -46.70 6.75
N SER A 2 -42.50 -46.48 7.97
CA SER A 2 -42.72 -45.19 8.65
C SER A 2 -41.75 -44.14 8.08
N ILE A 3 -42.16 -42.86 8.13
CA ILE A 3 -41.32 -41.68 7.72
C ILE A 3 -39.91 -41.73 8.37
N GLN A 4 -39.76 -42.41 9.51
CA GLN A 4 -38.49 -42.69 10.17
C GLN A 4 -37.54 -43.59 9.36
N SER A 5 -38.05 -44.52 8.54
CA SER A 5 -37.18 -45.41 7.74
C SER A 5 -36.54 -44.69 6.57
N TRP A 6 -37.19 -43.70 5.98
CA TRP A 6 -36.62 -42.86 4.91
C TRP A 6 -35.51 -41.89 5.43
N ARG A 7 -35.67 -41.36 6.62
CA ARG A 7 -34.60 -40.56 7.26
C ARG A 7 -33.35 -41.37 7.57
N PHE A 8 -33.50 -42.66 7.81
CA PHE A 8 -32.39 -43.58 8.11
C PHE A 8 -31.61 -43.99 6.84
N VAL A 9 -32.25 -44.09 5.71
CA VAL A 9 -31.60 -44.37 4.41
C VAL A 9 -30.83 -43.19 3.88
N ALA A 10 -31.35 -41.97 4.04
CA ALA A 10 -30.67 -40.74 3.64
C ALA A 10 -29.39 -40.46 4.45
N SER A 11 -29.28 -40.93 5.70
CA SER A 11 -28.11 -40.68 6.56
C SER A 11 -26.89 -41.58 6.29
N LYS A 12 -27.03 -42.62 5.46
CA LYS A 12 -25.98 -43.58 5.10
C LYS A 12 -25.48 -43.55 3.65
N MET A 13 -25.94 -42.59 2.86
CA MET A 13 -25.47 -42.48 1.47
C MET A 13 -24.04 -41.92 1.39
N ASN A 14 -23.14 -42.65 0.72
CA ASN A 14 -21.81 -42.15 0.36
C ASN A 14 -21.91 -40.95 -0.57
N PHE A 15 -20.98 -40.00 -0.47
CA PHE A 15 -20.89 -38.75 -1.28
C PHE A 15 -21.13 -38.98 -2.79
N LEU A 16 -20.61 -40.07 -3.36
CA LEU A 16 -20.80 -40.45 -4.76
C LEU A 16 -22.25 -40.89 -5.05
N GLY A 17 -22.92 -41.60 -4.14
CA GLY A 17 -24.34 -41.94 -4.24
C GLY A 17 -25.25 -40.72 -4.18
N TYR A 18 -24.85 -39.70 -3.38
CA TYR A 18 -25.54 -38.42 -3.31
C TYR A 18 -25.45 -37.62 -4.61
N ILE A 19 -24.26 -37.53 -5.23
CA ILE A 19 -24.08 -36.86 -6.54
C ILE A 19 -24.86 -37.59 -7.65
N ARG A 20 -24.87 -38.91 -7.64
CA ARG A 20 -25.60 -39.72 -8.63
C ARG A 20 -27.12 -39.51 -8.53
N SER A 21 -27.69 -39.51 -7.33
CA SER A 21 -29.10 -39.21 -7.09
C SER A 21 -29.50 -37.80 -7.48
N LEU A 22 -28.55 -36.81 -7.32
CA LEU A 22 -28.70 -35.43 -7.79
C LEU A 22 -28.77 -35.36 -9.33
N ALA A 23 -27.89 -36.08 -10.03
CA ALA A 23 -27.82 -36.09 -11.48
C ALA A 23 -29.07 -36.78 -12.10
N GLU A 24 -29.50 -37.91 -11.55
CA GLU A 24 -30.70 -38.63 -12.00
C GLU A 24 -31.97 -37.77 -11.86
N ARG A 25 -32.10 -36.97 -10.79
CA ARG A 25 -33.19 -36.03 -10.61
C ARG A 25 -33.18 -34.83 -11.55
N PHE A 26 -32.02 -34.31 -11.86
CA PHE A 26 -31.88 -33.14 -12.74
C PHE A 26 -32.36 -33.49 -14.16
N PHE A 27 -32.15 -34.72 -14.60
CA PHE A 27 -32.52 -35.20 -15.95
C PHE A 27 -33.88 -35.86 -16.03
N HIS A 28 -34.50 -36.42 -14.93
CA HIS A 28 -35.73 -37.22 -14.95
C HIS A 28 -36.82 -36.73 -13.98
N ARG A 29 -36.92 -35.43 -13.77
CA ARG A 29 -37.82 -34.79 -12.80
C ARG A 29 -39.29 -35.15 -12.94
N VAL A 30 -39.78 -35.24 -14.17
CA VAL A 30 -41.18 -35.58 -14.46
C VAL A 30 -41.52 -37.02 -14.07
N GLN A 31 -40.60 -37.93 -14.23
CA GLN A 31 -40.73 -39.35 -13.92
C GLN A 31 -40.78 -39.60 -12.42
N THR A 32 -39.92 -38.90 -11.63
CA THR A 32 -39.89 -39.02 -10.17
C THR A 32 -41.17 -38.49 -9.49
N ASP A 33 -41.82 -37.47 -10.06
CA ASP A 33 -43.07 -36.92 -9.56
C ASP A 33 -44.26 -37.90 -9.85
N HIS A 34 -44.25 -38.60 -10.97
CA HIS A 34 -45.22 -39.63 -11.28
C HIS A 34 -45.06 -40.88 -10.39
N ASP A 35 -43.83 -41.34 -10.21
CA ASP A 35 -43.51 -42.48 -9.35
C ASP A 35 -43.97 -42.27 -7.90
N LEU A 36 -43.84 -41.05 -7.40
CA LEU A 36 -44.25 -40.66 -6.05
C LEU A 36 -45.79 -40.59 -5.92
N GLU A 37 -46.48 -40.19 -7.01
CA GLU A 37 -47.94 -40.19 -7.09
C GLU A 37 -48.52 -41.59 -7.09
N ASP A 38 -47.93 -42.47 -7.89
CA ASP A 38 -48.31 -43.87 -7.97
C ASP A 38 -48.06 -44.61 -6.66
N GLU A 39 -46.95 -44.34 -5.96
CA GLU A 39 -46.63 -44.92 -4.68
C GLU A 39 -47.59 -44.46 -3.57
N LEU A 40 -47.96 -43.18 -3.54
CA LEU A 40 -48.95 -42.63 -2.59
C LEU A 40 -50.37 -43.22 -2.84
N GLN A 41 -50.78 -43.33 -4.11
CA GLN A 41 -52.05 -43.96 -4.47
C GLN A 41 -52.08 -45.43 -4.08
N SER A 42 -51.01 -46.18 -4.32
CA SER A 42 -50.87 -47.59 -3.93
C SER A 42 -50.97 -47.77 -2.40
N HIS A 43 -50.35 -46.85 -1.60
CA HIS A 43 -50.49 -46.92 -0.15
C HIS A 43 -51.88 -46.59 0.35
N ILE A 44 -52.60 -45.64 -0.24
CA ILE A 44 -53.98 -45.32 0.09
C ILE A 44 -54.90 -46.53 -0.23
N GLN A 45 -54.68 -47.19 -1.39
CA GLN A 45 -55.39 -48.39 -1.76
C GLN A 45 -55.16 -49.55 -0.80
N LEU A 46 -53.89 -49.85 -0.45
CA LEU A 46 -53.52 -50.87 0.49
C LEU A 46 -54.18 -50.65 1.89
N HIS A 47 -54.30 -49.36 2.30
CA HIS A 47 -54.98 -49.08 3.56
C HIS A 47 -56.50 -49.20 3.45
N ALA A 48 -57.09 -48.85 2.33
CA ALA A 48 -58.49 -49.04 2.06
C ALA A 48 -58.83 -50.54 2.06
N ASP A 49 -58.01 -51.39 1.41
CA ASP A 49 -58.16 -52.85 1.40
C ASP A 49 -58.07 -53.49 2.78
N LYS A 50 -57.23 -52.90 3.69
CA LYS A 50 -57.22 -53.33 5.09
C LYS A 50 -58.47 -52.97 5.84
N LEU A 51 -59.04 -51.82 5.60
CA LEU A 51 -60.27 -51.34 6.25
C LEU A 51 -61.50 -52.16 5.71
N GLU A 52 -61.48 -52.50 4.45
CA GLU A 52 -62.48 -53.35 3.86
C GLU A 52 -62.46 -54.79 4.50
N ARG A 53 -61.33 -55.42 4.70
CA ARG A 53 -61.12 -56.62 5.42
C ARG A 53 -61.56 -56.58 6.88
N SER A 54 -61.62 -55.39 7.49
CA SER A 54 -62.13 -55.20 8.87
C SER A 54 -63.65 -55.01 8.96
N GLY A 55 -64.39 -55.08 7.80
CA GLY A 55 -65.87 -55.13 7.81
C GLY A 55 -66.56 -53.86 7.27
N LEU A 56 -65.78 -52.88 6.77
CA LEU A 56 -66.35 -51.67 6.18
C LEU A 56 -66.72 -51.90 4.68
N THR A 57 -67.68 -51.12 4.21
CA THR A 57 -68.01 -51.16 2.74
C THR A 57 -66.88 -50.58 1.95
N ARG A 58 -66.64 -50.98 0.72
CA ARG A 58 -65.54 -50.43 -0.14
C ARG A 58 -65.54 -48.92 -0.24
N ALA A 59 -66.73 -48.31 -0.35
CA ALA A 59 -66.89 -46.86 -0.42
C ALA A 59 -66.48 -46.12 0.91
N ASP A 60 -66.88 -46.73 2.04
CA ASP A 60 -66.55 -46.16 3.36
C ASP A 60 -65.08 -46.44 3.72
N ALA A 61 -64.51 -47.53 3.31
CA ALA A 61 -63.13 -47.91 3.48
C ALA A 61 -62.20 -46.91 2.71
N GLU A 62 -62.50 -46.59 1.46
CA GLU A 62 -61.77 -45.60 0.66
C GLU A 62 -61.90 -44.21 1.21
N ARG A 63 -63.06 -43.79 1.71
CA ARG A 63 -63.31 -42.50 2.32
C ARG A 63 -62.55 -42.35 3.64
N SER A 64 -62.56 -43.39 4.47
CA SER A 64 -61.86 -43.42 5.75
C SER A 64 -60.32 -43.41 5.55
N ALA A 65 -59.83 -44.20 4.60
CA ALA A 65 -58.41 -44.22 4.23
C ALA A 65 -57.94 -42.87 3.76
N ARG A 66 -58.70 -42.10 2.94
CA ARG A 66 -58.37 -40.76 2.50
C ARG A 66 -58.40 -39.73 3.63
N ILE A 67 -59.34 -39.88 4.60
CA ILE A 67 -59.43 -38.99 5.76
C ILE A 67 -58.25 -39.22 6.71
N GLU A 68 -57.88 -40.47 6.94
CA GLU A 68 -56.82 -40.87 7.85
C GLU A 68 -55.43 -40.58 7.28
N PHE A 69 -55.27 -40.67 5.95
CA PHE A 69 -54.04 -40.28 5.22
C PHE A 69 -53.86 -38.77 5.14
N GLY A 70 -54.89 -37.97 5.26
CA GLY A 70 -54.86 -36.51 5.16
C GLY A 70 -54.71 -35.98 3.76
N ASN A 71 -54.23 -34.73 3.62
CA ASN A 71 -54.07 -34.08 2.31
C ASN A 71 -52.88 -34.67 1.52
N PRO A 72 -53.11 -35.37 0.37
CA PRO A 72 -52.04 -35.99 -0.43
C PRO A 72 -50.96 -35.01 -0.89
N GLU A 73 -51.32 -33.78 -1.19
CA GLU A 73 -50.38 -32.74 -1.60
C GLU A 73 -49.43 -32.32 -0.48
N ARG A 74 -49.88 -32.36 0.76
CA ARG A 74 -49.06 -32.10 1.91
C ARG A 74 -48.05 -33.25 2.15
N LEU A 75 -48.45 -34.47 2.02
CA LEU A 75 -47.57 -35.63 2.12
C LEU A 75 -46.54 -35.65 0.98
N LYS A 76 -46.95 -35.32 -0.26
CA LYS A 76 -46.02 -35.14 -1.39
C LYS A 76 -44.92 -34.13 -1.03
N GLU A 77 -45.29 -33.02 -0.45
CA GLU A 77 -44.32 -31.97 -0.09
C GLU A 77 -43.41 -32.43 1.06
N GLU A 78 -43.95 -33.12 2.10
CA GLU A 78 -43.14 -33.70 3.18
C GLU A 78 -42.19 -34.81 2.66
N CYS A 79 -42.60 -35.62 1.67
CA CYS A 79 -41.71 -36.59 1.02
C CYS A 79 -40.65 -35.90 0.15
N ARG A 80 -41.01 -34.82 -0.59
CA ARG A 80 -40.06 -33.99 -1.33
C ARG A 80 -39.04 -33.34 -0.40
N GLU A 81 -39.45 -32.86 0.80
CA GLU A 81 -38.53 -32.28 1.79
C GLU A 81 -37.59 -33.33 2.41
N ALA A 82 -38.00 -34.60 2.49
CA ALA A 82 -37.20 -35.67 3.06
C ALA A 82 -36.15 -36.25 2.09
N ILE A 83 -36.32 -36.07 0.79
CA ILE A 83 -35.40 -36.59 -0.22
C ILE A 83 -34.26 -35.62 -0.49
N ALA A 84 -33.00 -36.09 -0.44
CA ALA A 84 -31.79 -35.35 -0.75
C ALA A 84 -31.86 -34.74 -2.18
N GLY A 85 -31.62 -33.42 -2.32
CA GLY A 85 -31.69 -32.70 -3.61
C GLY A 85 -32.63 -31.50 -3.62
N ASN A 86 -33.53 -31.43 -2.66
CA ASN A 86 -34.48 -30.32 -2.52
C ASN A 86 -33.83 -28.96 -2.27
N PHE A 87 -32.60 -28.97 -1.72
CA PHE A 87 -31.85 -27.72 -1.42
C PHE A 87 -31.55 -26.91 -2.70
N LEU A 88 -31.14 -27.54 -3.80
CA LEU A 88 -30.86 -26.88 -5.07
C LEU A 88 -32.13 -26.36 -5.74
N ASP A 89 -33.20 -27.12 -5.73
CA ASP A 89 -34.48 -26.69 -6.29
C ASP A 89 -35.07 -25.52 -5.54
N ILE A 90 -35.00 -25.57 -4.22
CA ILE A 90 -35.43 -24.47 -3.34
C ILE A 90 -34.53 -23.22 -3.55
N LEU A 91 -33.20 -23.41 -3.65
CA LEU A 91 -32.26 -22.30 -3.93
C LEU A 91 -32.56 -21.66 -5.29
N LEU A 92 -32.78 -22.46 -6.34
CA LEU A 92 -33.13 -21.96 -7.67
C LEU A 92 -34.47 -21.22 -7.68
N GLN A 93 -35.45 -21.72 -6.91
CA GLN A 93 -36.76 -21.08 -6.75
C GLN A 93 -36.58 -19.70 -6.02
N ASP A 94 -35.80 -19.70 -4.93
CA ASP A 94 -35.52 -18.48 -4.17
C ASP A 94 -34.74 -17.47 -5.03
N LEU A 95 -33.77 -17.90 -5.84
CA LEU A 95 -33.04 -17.06 -6.79
C LEU A 95 -33.94 -16.45 -7.88
N ARG A 96 -34.81 -17.29 -8.51
CA ARG A 96 -35.76 -16.79 -9.53
C ARG A 96 -36.79 -15.83 -8.95
N PHE A 97 -37.22 -16.07 -7.72
CA PHE A 97 -38.09 -15.15 -6.98
C PHE A 97 -37.39 -13.84 -6.68
N SER A 98 -36.18 -13.90 -6.12
CA SER A 98 -35.37 -12.74 -5.80
C SER A 98 -35.07 -11.91 -7.05
N ALA A 99 -34.67 -12.52 -8.15
CA ALA A 99 -34.40 -11.84 -9.42
C ALA A 99 -35.64 -11.10 -9.97
N ARG A 100 -36.84 -11.73 -9.91
CA ARG A 100 -38.10 -11.07 -10.33
C ARG A 100 -38.45 -9.88 -9.45
N MET A 101 -38.22 -10.01 -8.15
CA MET A 101 -38.48 -8.96 -7.17
C MET A 101 -37.57 -7.77 -7.34
N LEU A 102 -36.28 -8.00 -7.63
CA LEU A 102 -35.26 -6.97 -7.90
C LEU A 102 -35.60 -6.21 -9.19
N ARG A 103 -36.06 -6.93 -10.24
CA ARG A 103 -36.51 -6.28 -11.50
C ARG A 103 -37.74 -5.40 -11.31
N LYS A 104 -38.65 -5.77 -10.41
CA LYS A 104 -39.86 -4.96 -10.09
C LYS A 104 -39.53 -3.66 -9.37
N SER A 105 -38.43 -3.61 -8.61
CA SER A 105 -37.98 -2.46 -7.83
C SER A 105 -36.64 -1.88 -8.33
N ARG A 106 -36.61 -1.46 -9.61
CA ARG A 106 -35.37 -1.04 -10.31
C ARG A 106 -34.57 0.03 -9.58
N GLY A 107 -35.23 1.11 -9.12
CA GLY A 107 -34.56 2.21 -8.42
C GLY A 107 -33.85 1.77 -7.13
N PHE A 108 -34.52 0.95 -6.31
CA PHE A 108 -33.92 0.39 -5.11
C PHE A 108 -32.72 -0.50 -5.45
N THR A 109 -32.89 -1.42 -6.40
CA THR A 109 -31.83 -2.37 -6.82
C THR A 109 -30.59 -1.63 -7.33
N VAL A 110 -30.77 -0.60 -8.17
CA VAL A 110 -29.65 0.20 -8.70
C VAL A 110 -28.90 0.90 -7.57
N VAL A 111 -29.60 1.56 -6.66
CA VAL A 111 -28.94 2.26 -5.53
C VAL A 111 -28.15 1.27 -4.66
N VAL A 112 -28.75 0.13 -4.30
CA VAL A 112 -28.09 -0.87 -3.47
C VAL A 112 -26.88 -1.48 -4.20
N VAL A 113 -27.03 -1.88 -5.45
CA VAL A 113 -25.94 -2.47 -6.24
C VAL A 113 -24.81 -1.49 -6.43
N LEU A 114 -25.08 -0.21 -6.72
CA LEU A 114 -24.05 0.83 -6.84
C LEU A 114 -23.34 1.09 -5.49
N THR A 115 -24.09 1.14 -4.39
CA THR A 115 -23.48 1.30 -3.05
C THR A 115 -22.54 0.15 -2.72
N ILE A 116 -22.95 -1.08 -2.98
CA ILE A 116 -22.12 -2.27 -2.75
C ILE A 116 -20.94 -2.30 -3.72
N ALA A 117 -21.17 -1.99 -5.00
CA ALA A 117 -20.12 -1.97 -6.01
C ALA A 117 -19.01 -0.95 -5.67
N LEU A 118 -19.39 0.21 -5.15
CA LEU A 118 -18.44 1.21 -4.69
C LEU A 118 -17.61 0.67 -3.49
N GLY A 119 -18.27 0.09 -2.49
CA GLY A 119 -17.60 -0.46 -1.30
C GLY A 119 -16.70 -1.63 -1.63
N ILE A 120 -17.19 -2.63 -2.36
CA ILE A 120 -16.41 -3.83 -2.71
C ILE A 120 -15.34 -3.48 -3.75
N GLY A 121 -15.65 -2.65 -4.75
CA GLY A 121 -14.70 -2.24 -5.79
C GLY A 121 -13.51 -1.50 -5.19
N ALA A 122 -13.76 -0.50 -4.33
CA ALA A 122 -12.71 0.22 -3.61
C ALA A 122 -11.88 -0.72 -2.72
N SER A 123 -12.54 -1.61 -1.96
CA SER A 123 -11.85 -2.58 -1.11
C SER A 123 -10.99 -3.55 -1.92
N THR A 124 -11.47 -3.99 -3.07
CA THR A 124 -10.74 -4.89 -3.96
C THR A 124 -9.56 -4.18 -4.62
N ALA A 125 -9.72 -2.89 -5.00
CA ALA A 125 -8.63 -2.09 -5.55
C ALA A 125 -7.45 -1.96 -4.59
N ILE A 126 -7.72 -1.58 -3.34
CA ILE A 126 -6.67 -1.49 -2.31
C ILE A 126 -6.11 -2.88 -1.98
N PHE A 127 -6.97 -3.90 -1.89
CA PHE A 127 -6.52 -5.27 -1.65
C PHE A 127 -5.59 -5.76 -2.77
N THR A 128 -5.81 -5.37 -4.02
CA THR A 128 -4.92 -5.73 -5.14
C THR A 128 -3.52 -5.18 -4.94
N VAL A 129 -3.39 -3.94 -4.48
CA VAL A 129 -2.09 -3.32 -4.14
C VAL A 129 -1.46 -4.02 -2.93
N VAL A 130 -2.24 -4.28 -1.89
CA VAL A 130 -1.80 -5.01 -0.69
C VAL A 130 -1.36 -6.44 -1.03
N ASP A 131 -2.11 -7.13 -1.88
CA ASP A 131 -1.80 -8.48 -2.33
C ASP A 131 -0.46 -8.51 -3.08
N ALA A 132 -0.28 -7.61 -4.04
CA ALA A 132 0.94 -7.52 -4.84
C ALA A 132 2.20 -7.14 -4.01
N THR A 133 2.03 -6.34 -2.94
CA THR A 133 3.16 -5.85 -2.12
C THR A 133 3.37 -6.66 -0.84
N LEU A 134 2.30 -6.93 -0.08
CA LEU A 134 2.42 -7.52 1.26
C LEU A 134 2.14 -9.03 1.32
N LEU A 135 1.21 -9.55 0.50
CA LEU A 135 0.76 -10.93 0.63
C LEU A 135 1.52 -11.88 -0.27
N HIS A 136 1.85 -11.49 -1.49
CA HIS A 136 2.63 -12.35 -2.39
C HIS A 136 4.01 -12.63 -1.80
N PRO A 137 4.45 -13.90 -1.84
CA PRO A 137 5.83 -14.24 -1.48
C PRO A 137 6.79 -13.62 -2.50
N LEU A 138 8.03 -13.36 -2.06
CA LEU A 138 9.11 -13.01 -2.98
C LEU A 138 9.26 -14.13 -4.03
N PRO A 139 9.62 -13.81 -5.28
CA PRO A 139 9.68 -14.78 -6.38
C PRO A 139 10.93 -15.66 -6.32
N TYR A 140 11.41 -16.00 -5.12
CA TYR A 140 12.60 -16.82 -4.89
C TYR A 140 12.25 -18.12 -4.16
N PRO A 141 12.92 -19.23 -4.48
CA PRO A 141 12.77 -20.47 -3.74
C PRO A 141 13.12 -20.29 -2.26
N HIS A 142 12.26 -20.82 -1.37
CA HIS A 142 12.46 -20.73 0.08
C HIS A 142 12.72 -19.29 0.57
N ALA A 143 11.94 -18.33 0.09
CA ALA A 143 12.09 -16.91 0.40
C ALA A 143 11.99 -16.60 1.91
N GLU A 144 11.34 -17.45 2.70
CA GLU A 144 11.25 -17.35 4.16
C GLU A 144 12.59 -17.53 4.87
N GLN A 145 13.59 -18.13 4.20
CA GLN A 145 14.95 -18.28 4.70
C GLN A 145 15.86 -17.11 4.32
N LEU A 146 15.42 -16.22 3.44
CA LEU A 146 16.19 -15.06 3.02
C LEU A 146 16.06 -13.94 4.03
N VAL A 147 17.21 -13.43 4.48
CA VAL A 147 17.31 -12.32 5.43
C VAL A 147 18.26 -11.26 4.90
N ARG A 148 17.96 -9.99 5.19
CA ARG A 148 18.92 -8.90 5.09
C ARG A 148 19.65 -8.78 6.41
N ILE A 149 20.94 -8.60 6.36
CA ILE A 149 21.80 -8.35 7.52
C ILE A 149 21.90 -6.84 7.68
N VAL A 150 21.49 -6.34 8.82
CA VAL A 150 21.48 -4.90 9.15
C VAL A 150 22.45 -4.68 10.30
N ASP A 151 23.39 -3.81 10.10
CA ASP A 151 24.47 -3.49 11.03
C ASP A 151 24.24 -2.10 11.64
N ASP A 152 24.02 -2.04 12.95
CA ASP A 152 23.68 -0.84 13.67
C ASP A 152 24.77 -0.45 14.67
N LEU A 153 25.00 0.85 14.86
CA LEU A 153 25.84 1.45 15.87
C LEU A 153 24.95 2.29 16.81
N GLU A 154 24.14 1.61 17.63
CA GLU A 154 23.09 2.23 18.45
C GLU A 154 23.64 3.31 19.41
N GLY A 155 24.88 3.14 19.90
CA GLY A 155 25.50 4.08 20.83
C GLY A 155 25.78 5.48 20.26
N ILE A 156 25.90 5.56 18.94
CA ILE A 156 26.08 6.82 18.21
C ILE A 156 24.88 7.17 17.33
N GLY A 157 23.76 6.41 17.47
CA GLY A 157 22.54 6.66 16.72
C GLY A 157 22.64 6.41 15.21
N ALA A 158 23.63 5.62 14.76
CA ALA A 158 23.79 5.28 13.36
C ALA A 158 23.22 3.86 13.08
N HIS A 159 22.34 3.79 12.11
CA HIS A 159 21.63 2.57 11.73
C HIS A 159 21.96 2.20 10.30
N ASP A 160 22.00 0.87 10.04
CA ASP A 160 22.23 0.31 8.70
C ASP A 160 23.53 0.84 8.07
N VAL A 161 24.60 0.82 8.85
CA VAL A 161 25.90 1.44 8.48
C VAL A 161 26.76 0.57 7.56
N GLY A 162 26.23 -0.55 7.08
CA GLY A 162 26.98 -1.53 6.34
C GLY A 162 27.95 -2.34 7.21
N MET A 163 28.66 -3.27 6.63
CA MET A 163 29.58 -4.15 7.32
C MET A 163 31.01 -4.04 6.79
N SER A 164 31.94 -4.48 7.59
CA SER A 164 33.32 -4.66 7.16
C SER A 164 33.53 -6.03 6.50
N GLU A 165 34.61 -6.16 5.74
CA GLU A 165 34.96 -7.43 5.14
C GLU A 165 35.24 -8.54 6.18
N PRO A 166 35.99 -8.30 7.29
CA PRO A 166 36.15 -9.30 8.34
C PRO A 166 34.82 -9.72 8.98
N GLU A 167 33.86 -8.80 9.16
CA GLU A 167 32.53 -9.13 9.66
C GLU A 167 31.78 -10.06 8.69
N TRP A 168 31.87 -9.80 7.38
CA TRP A 168 31.31 -10.70 6.36
C TRP A 168 31.91 -12.09 6.44
N GLN A 169 33.25 -12.21 6.57
CA GLN A 169 33.94 -13.48 6.71
C GLN A 169 33.52 -14.23 7.99
N ASP A 170 33.41 -13.52 9.13
CA ASP A 170 32.93 -14.09 10.39
C ASP A 170 31.51 -14.63 10.24
N LEU A 171 30.61 -13.89 9.57
CA LEU A 171 29.24 -14.32 9.31
C LEU A 171 29.19 -15.54 8.38
N GLN A 172 29.99 -15.55 7.32
CA GLN A 172 30.09 -16.67 6.38
C GLN A 172 30.51 -17.96 7.08
N HIS A 173 31.45 -17.86 8.03
CA HIS A 173 31.99 -19.01 8.80
C HIS A 173 31.20 -19.31 10.09
N SER A 174 30.21 -18.52 10.44
CA SER A 174 29.42 -18.65 11.68
C SER A 174 28.63 -19.95 11.81
N GLY A 175 28.40 -20.65 10.70
CA GLY A 175 27.55 -21.84 10.66
C GLY A 175 26.07 -21.57 10.80
N ILE A 176 25.65 -20.29 10.79
CA ILE A 176 24.24 -19.82 10.85
C ILE A 176 23.64 -19.82 9.46
N PHE A 177 24.40 -19.34 8.49
CA PHE A 177 23.97 -19.16 7.11
C PHE A 177 24.44 -20.30 6.21
N GLU A 178 23.68 -20.55 5.17
CA GLU A 178 24.14 -21.37 4.03
C GLU A 178 25.11 -20.55 3.18
N ASN A 179 24.71 -19.32 2.86
CA ASN A 179 25.49 -18.34 2.11
C ASN A 179 25.20 -16.93 2.62
N VAL A 180 26.22 -16.05 2.55
CA VAL A 180 26.11 -14.60 2.78
C VAL A 180 26.69 -13.89 1.57
N SER A 181 25.94 -13.00 0.96
CA SER A 181 26.40 -12.17 -0.15
C SER A 181 26.27 -10.70 0.22
N PRO A 182 27.38 -9.98 0.38
CA PRO A 182 27.36 -8.53 0.38
C PRO A 182 26.93 -8.05 -1.01
N THR A 183 26.23 -6.91 -1.04
CA THR A 183 25.74 -6.29 -2.25
C THR A 183 25.90 -4.79 -2.16
N TRP A 184 26.28 -4.14 -3.27
CA TRP A 184 26.16 -2.68 -3.39
C TRP A 184 25.82 -2.27 -4.81
N TYR A 185 25.01 -1.24 -4.88
CA TYR A 185 24.49 -0.71 -6.14
C TYR A 185 25.39 0.40 -6.63
N ASP A 186 25.69 0.40 -7.92
CA ASP A 186 26.43 1.45 -8.60
C ASP A 186 25.86 1.68 -10.01
N ASP A 187 26.45 2.60 -10.72
CA ASP A 187 26.18 2.87 -12.12
C ASP A 187 27.47 2.86 -12.89
N ASN A 188 27.45 2.40 -14.16
CA ASN A 188 28.60 2.48 -15.03
C ASN A 188 28.23 3.06 -16.39
N ASN A 189 29.24 3.61 -17.07
CA ASN A 189 29.08 4.10 -18.43
C ASN A 189 29.34 2.96 -19.41
N LEU A 190 28.30 2.48 -20.07
CA LEU A 190 28.42 1.52 -21.16
C LEU A 190 28.85 2.29 -22.41
N THR A 191 30.06 2.02 -22.90
CA THR A 191 30.67 2.65 -24.06
C THR A 191 30.94 1.64 -25.15
N GLY A 192 31.17 2.12 -26.40
CA GLY A 192 31.38 1.23 -27.57
C GLY A 192 30.09 0.73 -28.21
N ALA A 193 28.92 1.11 -27.75
CA ALA A 193 27.65 1.10 -28.46
C ALA A 193 27.50 2.41 -29.28
N ALA A 194 26.39 2.58 -29.98
CA ALA A 194 26.18 3.76 -30.84
C ALA A 194 26.26 5.10 -30.06
N GLU A 195 25.72 5.09 -28.80
CA GLU A 195 25.81 6.22 -27.87
C GLU A 195 26.23 5.72 -26.51
N PRO A 196 27.03 6.48 -25.72
CA PRO A 196 27.32 6.18 -24.34
C PRO A 196 26.04 6.17 -23.53
N ALA A 197 25.82 5.09 -22.78
CA ALA A 197 24.65 4.92 -21.94
C ALA A 197 25.05 4.63 -20.50
N ARG A 198 24.28 5.17 -19.54
CA ARG A 198 24.37 4.75 -18.17
C ARG A 198 23.68 3.40 -18.01
N VAL A 199 24.28 2.49 -17.30
CA VAL A 199 23.73 1.19 -16.90
C VAL A 199 23.78 1.03 -15.40
N SER A 200 22.70 0.46 -14.82
CA SER A 200 22.67 0.13 -13.39
C SER A 200 23.44 -1.15 -13.14
N LEU A 201 24.31 -1.12 -12.15
CA LEU A 201 25.22 -2.19 -11.77
C LEU A 201 24.92 -2.65 -10.33
N LEU A 202 24.83 -3.95 -10.12
CA LEU A 202 24.92 -4.56 -8.81
C LEU A 202 26.24 -5.31 -8.69
N ILE A 203 27.00 -5.00 -7.66
CA ILE A 203 28.21 -5.73 -7.29
C ILE A 203 27.86 -6.66 -6.14
N GLU A 204 28.20 -7.94 -6.28
CA GLU A 204 27.76 -9.03 -5.43
C GLU A 204 28.85 -10.09 -5.20
N ALA A 205 28.69 -10.89 -4.17
CA ALA A 205 29.53 -12.07 -4.05
C ALA A 205 29.13 -13.12 -5.10
N PRO A 206 30.07 -13.95 -5.59
CA PRO A 206 29.81 -14.94 -6.64
C PRO A 206 28.69 -15.94 -6.32
N ASN A 207 28.36 -16.12 -5.03
CA ASN A 207 27.30 -17.00 -4.55
C ASN A 207 25.88 -16.39 -4.58
N TYR A 208 25.72 -15.14 -5.00
CA TYR A 208 24.47 -14.37 -4.92
C TYR A 208 23.30 -15.06 -5.65
N PHE A 209 23.47 -15.40 -6.92
CA PHE A 209 22.41 -16.05 -7.69
C PHE A 209 22.05 -17.43 -7.13
N SER A 210 23.03 -18.19 -6.64
CA SER A 210 22.77 -19.46 -5.97
C SER A 210 22.07 -19.26 -4.63
N LEU A 211 22.41 -18.20 -3.90
CA LEU A 211 21.73 -17.78 -2.68
C LEU A 211 20.27 -17.44 -2.93
N LEU A 212 19.95 -16.73 -4.02
CA LEU A 212 18.58 -16.46 -4.43
C LEU A 212 17.89 -17.67 -5.06
N GLY A 213 18.64 -18.69 -5.49
CA GLY A 213 18.12 -19.87 -6.18
C GLY A 213 17.68 -19.60 -7.61
N VAL A 214 18.26 -18.59 -8.27
CA VAL A 214 17.92 -18.19 -9.63
C VAL A 214 19.00 -18.67 -10.62
N LYS A 215 18.58 -19.11 -11.80
CA LYS A 215 19.46 -19.55 -12.88
C LYS A 215 19.40 -18.57 -14.05
N PRO A 216 20.50 -18.37 -14.77
CA PRO A 216 20.48 -17.56 -15.99
C PRO A 216 19.67 -18.26 -17.10
N GLU A 217 19.13 -17.46 -18.01
CA GLU A 217 18.44 -17.96 -19.21
C GLU A 217 19.45 -18.45 -20.26
N LEU A 218 20.57 -17.72 -20.42
CA LEU A 218 21.67 -18.08 -21.28
C LEU A 218 22.99 -18.04 -20.52
N GLY A 219 23.90 -18.95 -20.83
CA GLY A 219 25.25 -18.98 -20.27
C GLY A 219 25.33 -19.46 -18.83
N ARG A 220 26.09 -18.77 -18.01
CA ARG A 220 26.37 -19.11 -16.59
C ARG A 220 26.38 -17.87 -15.71
N THR A 221 26.28 -18.06 -14.42
CA THR A 221 26.61 -17.07 -13.39
C THR A 221 28.07 -17.17 -12.97
N PHE A 222 28.50 -16.46 -11.97
CA PHE A 222 29.87 -16.45 -11.49
C PHE A 222 30.22 -17.78 -10.77
N PRO A 223 31.40 -18.37 -11.01
CA PRO A 223 31.84 -19.53 -10.26
C PRO A 223 32.29 -19.16 -8.83
N ALA A 224 32.11 -20.06 -7.89
CA ALA A 224 32.47 -19.84 -6.49
C ALA A 224 33.96 -19.53 -6.26
N SER A 225 34.83 -19.86 -7.22
CA SER A 225 36.25 -19.52 -7.20
C SER A 225 36.57 -18.04 -7.39
N ASP A 226 35.57 -17.23 -7.81
CA ASP A 226 35.75 -15.80 -8.10
C ASP A 226 35.77 -14.93 -6.84
N HIS A 227 35.99 -15.53 -5.67
CA HIS A 227 36.22 -14.79 -4.43
C HIS A 227 37.65 -14.20 -4.31
N SER A 228 38.52 -14.48 -5.27
CA SER A 228 39.86 -13.95 -5.22
C SER A 228 39.87 -12.43 -5.38
N PRO A 229 40.64 -11.69 -4.59
CA PRO A 229 40.84 -10.26 -4.82
C PRO A 229 41.44 -10.05 -6.20
N GLY A 230 40.85 -9.14 -6.96
CA GLY A 230 41.34 -8.79 -8.29
C GLY A 230 40.24 -8.65 -9.33
N PHE A 231 40.54 -7.92 -10.38
CA PHE A 231 39.63 -7.66 -11.48
C PHE A 231 39.39 -8.93 -12.34
N ILE A 232 38.17 -9.42 -12.38
CA ILE A 232 37.80 -10.63 -13.13
C ILE A 232 37.37 -10.33 -14.57
N GLY A 233 36.82 -9.17 -14.83
CA GLY A 233 36.40 -8.77 -16.19
C GLY A 233 35.21 -9.56 -16.75
N GLU A 234 34.39 -10.20 -15.92
CA GLU A 234 33.18 -10.91 -16.32
C GLU A 234 31.93 -10.23 -15.77
N VAL A 235 30.85 -10.27 -16.54
CA VAL A 235 29.54 -9.70 -16.14
C VAL A 235 28.40 -10.58 -16.61
N VAL A 236 27.31 -10.52 -15.86
CA VAL A 236 26.00 -11.06 -16.22
C VAL A 236 25.09 -9.87 -16.56
N ILE A 237 24.25 -9.99 -17.59
CA ILE A 237 23.38 -8.90 -18.03
C ILE A 237 21.89 -9.27 -17.89
N SER A 238 21.04 -8.25 -17.83
CA SER A 238 19.59 -8.44 -17.84
C SER A 238 19.06 -8.74 -19.23
N ASP A 239 17.91 -9.43 -19.31
CA ASP A 239 17.16 -9.62 -20.56
C ASP A 239 16.81 -8.27 -21.21
N GLY A 240 16.45 -7.25 -20.40
CA GLY A 240 16.15 -5.92 -20.89
C GLY A 240 17.31 -5.25 -21.60
N LEU A 241 18.52 -5.31 -21.03
CA LEU A 241 19.73 -4.78 -21.66
C LEU A 241 20.10 -5.58 -22.91
N TRP A 242 19.99 -6.92 -22.87
CA TRP A 242 20.24 -7.80 -24.01
C TRP A 242 19.35 -7.46 -25.20
N LYS A 243 18.05 -7.24 -24.98
CA LYS A 243 17.10 -6.88 -26.04
C LYS A 243 17.33 -5.47 -26.57
N ARG A 244 17.42 -4.49 -25.67
CA ARG A 244 17.50 -3.06 -26.04
C ARG A 244 18.81 -2.71 -26.74
N THR A 245 19.94 -3.18 -26.21
CA THR A 245 21.28 -2.76 -26.67
C THR A 245 21.89 -3.73 -27.68
N PHE A 246 21.59 -5.03 -27.53
CA PHE A 246 22.22 -6.07 -28.33
C PHE A 246 21.27 -6.80 -29.30
N GLY A 247 19.99 -6.33 -29.39
CA GLY A 247 19.02 -6.85 -30.36
C GLY A 247 18.66 -8.33 -30.15
N SER A 248 18.79 -8.87 -28.94
CA SER A 248 18.58 -10.30 -28.64
C SER A 248 19.52 -11.24 -29.41
N ASP A 249 20.75 -10.81 -29.68
CA ASP A 249 21.74 -11.63 -30.39
C ASP A 249 22.03 -12.93 -29.62
N PRO A 250 21.76 -14.11 -30.19
CA PRO A 250 22.05 -15.39 -29.53
C PRO A 250 23.56 -15.62 -29.27
N ALA A 251 24.45 -14.96 -30.02
CA ALA A 251 25.89 -15.02 -29.84
C ALA A 251 26.42 -13.98 -28.84
N ILE A 252 25.57 -13.54 -27.89
CA ILE A 252 25.94 -12.51 -26.91
C ILE A 252 27.00 -13.01 -25.91
N LEU A 253 26.99 -14.29 -25.64
CA LEU A 253 27.99 -14.89 -24.74
C LEU A 253 29.39 -14.74 -25.33
N GLU A 254 30.36 -14.43 -24.48
CA GLU A 254 31.74 -14.14 -24.84
C GLU A 254 31.97 -12.82 -25.58
N LYS A 255 30.89 -12.05 -25.93
CA LYS A 255 31.08 -10.68 -26.39
C LYS A 255 31.69 -9.82 -25.29
N LYS A 256 32.59 -8.94 -25.71
CA LYS A 256 33.18 -7.96 -24.81
C LYS A 256 32.43 -6.64 -24.91
N ILE A 257 32.04 -6.12 -23.75
CA ILE A 257 31.49 -4.77 -23.62
C ILE A 257 32.50 -3.88 -22.93
N ARG A 258 32.46 -2.59 -23.24
CA ARG A 258 33.30 -1.62 -22.56
C ARG A 258 32.45 -0.87 -21.55
N MET A 259 32.81 -0.98 -20.28
CA MET A 259 32.23 -0.20 -19.21
C MET A 259 33.32 0.71 -18.63
N ASP A 260 33.00 1.98 -18.49
CA ASP A 260 33.96 3.03 -18.31
C ASP A 260 35.07 2.93 -19.38
N THR A 261 36.26 2.58 -19.05
CA THR A 261 37.36 2.36 -20.02
C THR A 261 37.81 0.90 -20.12
N ASP A 262 37.28 0.02 -19.27
CA ASP A 262 37.67 -1.37 -19.20
C ASP A 262 36.78 -2.30 -20.01
N LEU A 263 37.32 -3.47 -20.39
CA LEU A 263 36.61 -4.48 -21.17
C LEU A 263 36.13 -5.62 -20.28
N TYR A 264 34.85 -5.95 -20.39
CA TYR A 264 34.19 -7.02 -19.68
C TYR A 264 33.58 -8.04 -20.64
N ARG A 265 33.64 -9.31 -20.27
CA ARG A 265 33.06 -10.42 -21.00
C ARG A 265 31.66 -10.74 -20.47
N ILE A 266 30.68 -10.81 -21.35
CA ILE A 266 29.34 -11.26 -20.98
C ILE A 266 29.35 -12.78 -20.86
N VAL A 267 29.04 -13.31 -19.66
CA VAL A 267 29.04 -14.75 -19.37
C VAL A 267 27.64 -15.32 -19.15
N GLY A 268 26.65 -14.48 -18.94
CA GLY A 268 25.26 -14.92 -18.80
C GLY A 268 24.24 -13.82 -19.02
N VAL A 269 23.01 -14.25 -19.26
CA VAL A 269 21.83 -13.38 -19.38
C VAL A 269 20.77 -13.86 -18.39
N MET A 270 20.24 -12.96 -17.57
CA MET A 270 19.19 -13.29 -16.60
C MET A 270 17.82 -13.33 -17.28
N PRO A 271 16.87 -14.14 -16.76
CA PRO A 271 15.52 -14.23 -17.31
C PRO A 271 14.76 -12.91 -17.22
N ALA A 272 13.83 -12.68 -18.17
CA ALA A 272 13.02 -11.46 -18.24
C ALA A 272 12.19 -11.17 -16.97
N ASN A 273 11.82 -12.20 -16.23
CA ASN A 273 11.04 -12.08 -14.99
C ASN A 273 11.91 -12.00 -13.72
N PHE A 274 13.22 -11.96 -13.86
CA PHE A 274 14.11 -11.75 -12.71
C PHE A 274 14.16 -10.26 -12.36
N HIS A 275 13.81 -9.97 -11.12
CA HIS A 275 13.95 -8.65 -10.50
C HIS A 275 14.80 -8.81 -9.25
N ASP A 276 15.72 -7.90 -9.04
CA ASP A 276 16.54 -7.88 -7.85
C ASP A 276 15.69 -7.51 -6.60
N PRO A 277 15.98 -8.06 -5.40
CA PRO A 277 15.23 -7.76 -4.17
C PRO A 277 15.56 -6.37 -3.59
N GLY A 278 15.73 -5.38 -4.43
CA GLY A 278 16.00 -4.00 -4.01
C GLY A 278 14.78 -3.27 -3.45
N THR A 279 15.03 -2.24 -2.65
CA THR A 279 13.99 -1.41 -2.01
C THR A 279 13.49 -0.31 -2.93
N SER A 280 14.34 0.22 -3.78
CA SER A 280 14.02 1.27 -4.75
C SER A 280 13.79 0.72 -6.17
N PRO A 281 13.09 1.46 -7.05
CA PRO A 281 12.95 1.08 -8.45
C PRO A 281 14.29 0.87 -9.16
N ARG A 282 15.30 1.67 -8.79
CA ARG A 282 16.66 1.57 -9.32
C ARG A 282 17.31 0.25 -8.93
N GLU A 283 17.23 -0.11 -7.65
CA GLU A 283 17.79 -1.35 -7.12
C GLU A 283 17.10 -2.61 -7.68
N ARG A 284 15.83 -2.52 -8.09
CA ARG A 284 15.10 -3.63 -8.70
C ARG A 284 15.38 -3.83 -10.18
N ASN A 285 15.77 -2.76 -10.88
CA ASN A 285 15.98 -2.77 -12.33
C ASN A 285 17.48 -2.77 -12.66
N ILE A 286 18.20 -3.73 -12.10
CA ILE A 286 19.61 -3.93 -12.41
C ILE A 286 19.78 -4.41 -13.85
N GLU A 287 20.73 -3.83 -14.54
CA GLU A 287 21.04 -4.17 -15.93
C GLU A 287 22.28 -5.01 -16.06
N ILE A 288 23.23 -4.86 -15.13
CA ILE A 288 24.49 -5.60 -15.09
C ILE A 288 24.78 -6.08 -13.67
N TRP A 289 25.25 -7.30 -13.52
CA TRP A 289 25.78 -7.87 -12.28
C TRP A 289 27.27 -8.15 -12.47
N ALA A 290 28.06 -7.80 -11.45
CA ALA A 290 29.49 -8.04 -11.38
C ALA A 290 29.88 -8.58 -9.99
N THR A 291 31.03 -9.23 -9.91
CA THR A 291 31.48 -9.78 -8.63
C THR A 291 32.11 -8.72 -7.72
N THR A 292 32.26 -9.05 -6.43
CA THR A 292 32.96 -8.24 -5.43
C THR A 292 34.40 -7.88 -5.84
N SER A 293 34.97 -8.57 -6.81
CA SER A 293 36.29 -8.28 -7.38
C SER A 293 36.27 -7.20 -8.47
N PHE A 294 35.11 -6.62 -8.78
CA PHE A 294 34.92 -5.69 -9.88
C PHE A 294 35.78 -4.42 -9.76
N TYR A 295 35.89 -3.82 -8.60
CA TYR A 295 36.67 -2.61 -8.35
C TYR A 295 38.12 -2.87 -7.90
N GLY A 296 38.77 -3.90 -8.42
CA GLY A 296 40.07 -4.32 -7.92
C GLY A 296 39.94 -5.02 -6.57
N PRO A 297 40.91 -4.94 -5.65
CA PRO A 297 40.72 -5.51 -4.33
C PRO A 297 39.76 -4.60 -3.52
N PRO A 298 38.43 -4.76 -3.60
CA PRO A 298 37.53 -4.20 -2.60
C PRO A 298 37.81 -4.88 -1.26
N LEU A 299 38.38 -6.04 -1.37
CA LEU A 299 38.92 -6.86 -0.31
C LEU A 299 40.39 -6.48 -0.17
N SER A 300 40.71 -5.66 0.80
CA SER A 300 42.06 -5.21 1.12
C SER A 300 42.90 -6.42 1.53
N ASP A 301 44.19 -6.46 1.15
CA ASP A 301 45.14 -7.46 1.68
C ASP A 301 45.20 -7.44 3.22
N HIS A 302 44.82 -6.31 3.82
CA HIS A 302 44.71 -6.11 5.27
C HIS A 302 43.35 -5.43 5.60
N PRO A 303 42.25 -6.19 5.63
CA PRO A 303 40.92 -5.61 5.85
C PRO A 303 40.77 -5.12 7.29
N LEU A 304 40.33 -3.88 7.43
CA LEU A 304 40.09 -3.27 8.73
C LEU A 304 38.65 -3.52 9.19
N ARG A 305 38.48 -3.95 10.44
CA ARG A 305 37.14 -4.11 11.05
C ARG A 305 36.35 -2.78 11.15
N SER A 306 37.06 -1.67 11.20
CA SER A 306 36.47 -0.31 11.16
C SER A 306 36.07 0.16 9.75
N GLY A 307 36.49 -0.56 8.70
CA GLY A 307 36.21 -0.23 7.30
C GLY A 307 34.90 -0.81 6.84
N ARG A 308 33.81 -0.05 6.93
CA ARG A 308 32.45 -0.48 6.53
C ARG A 308 32.23 -0.21 5.05
N ASN A 309 32.87 -1.03 4.21
CA ASN A 309 32.90 -0.86 2.76
C ASN A 309 31.77 -1.63 2.05
N LEU A 310 31.07 -2.53 2.76
CA LEU A 310 30.01 -3.37 2.24
C LEU A 310 28.65 -2.82 2.73
N PRO A 311 27.94 -2.01 1.93
CA PRO A 311 26.79 -1.25 2.40
C PRO A 311 25.62 -2.11 2.87
N THR A 312 25.42 -3.28 2.24
CA THR A 312 24.34 -4.20 2.61
C THR A 312 24.74 -5.65 2.35
N ALA A 313 24.04 -6.59 2.97
CA ALA A 313 24.21 -8.01 2.70
C ALA A 313 22.90 -8.77 2.80
N ILE A 314 22.76 -9.75 1.91
CA ILE A 314 21.67 -10.73 1.92
C ILE A 314 22.24 -12.08 2.30
N ALA A 315 21.49 -12.83 3.11
CA ALA A 315 21.91 -14.17 3.52
C ALA A 315 20.75 -15.16 3.45
N ARG A 316 21.10 -16.43 3.27
CA ARG A 316 20.17 -17.54 3.40
C ARG A 316 20.46 -18.31 4.68
N LEU A 317 19.46 -18.43 5.54
CA LEU A 317 19.53 -19.24 6.76
C LEU A 317 19.67 -20.72 6.41
N LYS A 318 20.42 -21.46 7.23
CA LYS A 318 20.47 -22.93 7.10
C LYS A 318 19.09 -23.55 7.28
N PRO A 319 18.77 -24.63 6.57
CA PRO A 319 17.50 -25.33 6.70
C PRO A 319 17.16 -25.69 8.13
N GLY A 320 15.91 -25.42 8.55
CA GLY A 320 15.41 -25.69 9.90
C GLY A 320 15.78 -24.67 10.98
N LEU A 321 16.53 -23.61 10.63
CA LEU A 321 16.83 -22.53 11.57
C LEU A 321 15.77 -21.41 11.45
N THR A 322 15.13 -21.08 12.58
CA THR A 322 14.21 -19.93 12.63
C THR A 322 15.00 -18.62 12.76
N ILE A 323 14.41 -17.51 12.31
CA ILE A 323 15.05 -16.18 12.40
C ILE A 323 15.39 -15.82 13.85
N GLN A 324 14.50 -16.15 14.81
CA GLN A 324 14.75 -15.90 16.23
C GLN A 324 15.95 -16.69 16.77
N ALA A 325 16.07 -17.96 16.37
CA ALA A 325 17.21 -18.79 16.77
C ALA A 325 18.50 -18.31 16.08
N ALA A 326 18.43 -17.87 14.83
CA ALA A 326 19.54 -17.26 14.11
C ALA A 326 19.98 -15.96 14.79
N GLN A 327 19.04 -15.07 15.15
CA GLN A 327 19.34 -13.83 15.86
C GLN A 327 20.06 -14.08 17.18
N SER A 328 19.59 -15.03 17.99
CA SER A 328 20.27 -15.37 19.26
C SER A 328 21.70 -15.88 19.06
N ARG A 329 21.97 -16.60 17.97
CA ARG A 329 23.33 -17.04 17.62
C ARG A 329 24.19 -15.86 17.15
N ILE A 330 23.62 -14.93 16.37
CA ILE A 330 24.30 -13.69 15.96
C ILE A 330 24.63 -12.84 17.18
N ASP A 331 23.70 -12.67 18.12
CA ASP A 331 23.96 -11.91 19.34
C ASP A 331 25.13 -12.53 20.15
N THR A 332 25.22 -13.86 20.18
CA THR A 332 26.35 -14.58 20.81
C THR A 332 27.66 -14.35 20.06
N LEU A 333 27.63 -14.42 18.72
CA LEU A 333 28.81 -14.14 17.88
C LEU A 333 29.29 -12.70 18.06
N VAL A 334 28.39 -11.74 17.99
CA VAL A 334 28.68 -10.30 18.20
C VAL A 334 29.29 -10.05 19.58
N ALA A 335 28.76 -10.71 20.63
CA ALA A 335 29.33 -10.61 21.97
C ALA A 335 30.77 -11.18 22.05
N ALA A 336 31.03 -12.28 21.36
CA ALA A 336 32.39 -12.86 21.28
C ALA A 336 33.34 -11.93 20.53
N LEU A 337 32.95 -11.41 19.36
CA LEU A 337 33.73 -10.48 18.54
C LEU A 337 34.02 -9.15 19.28
N LYS A 338 33.06 -8.60 20.01
CA LYS A 338 33.29 -7.42 20.88
C LYS A 338 34.33 -7.65 21.94
N LYS A 339 34.40 -8.87 22.51
CA LYS A 339 35.38 -9.22 23.50
C LYS A 339 36.75 -9.39 22.88
N GLU A 340 36.84 -10.05 21.71
CA GLU A 340 38.08 -10.34 21.00
C GLU A 340 38.70 -9.09 20.39
N TYR A 341 37.89 -8.25 19.77
CA TYR A 341 38.30 -7.01 19.07
C TYR A 341 37.78 -5.75 19.77
N SER A 342 38.04 -5.65 21.06
CA SER A 342 37.49 -4.56 21.89
C SER A 342 37.97 -3.15 21.47
N SER A 343 39.11 -3.03 20.78
CA SER A 343 39.61 -1.79 20.19
C SER A 343 38.80 -1.34 18.99
N ASP A 344 38.28 -2.28 18.19
CA ASP A 344 37.48 -1.98 17.01
C ASP A 344 36.01 -1.81 17.33
N TYR A 345 35.50 -2.45 18.39
CA TYR A 345 34.10 -2.42 18.86
C TYR A 345 34.00 -1.91 20.32
N PRO A 346 34.31 -0.66 20.61
CA PRO A 346 34.16 -0.12 21.97
C PRO A 346 32.70 -0.13 22.39
N ALA A 347 32.45 -0.33 23.69
CA ALA A 347 31.10 -0.47 24.23
C ALA A 347 30.18 0.72 23.92
N GLN A 348 30.74 1.93 23.85
CA GLN A 348 30.02 3.17 23.53
C GLN A 348 29.43 3.19 22.12
N MET A 349 30.01 2.40 21.18
CA MET A 349 29.51 2.30 19.82
C MET A 349 28.18 1.57 19.74
N GLY A 350 27.90 0.67 20.70
CA GLY A 350 26.64 -0.07 20.73
C GLY A 350 26.44 -0.96 19.51
N TRP A 351 27.53 -1.50 18.93
CA TRP A 351 27.46 -2.32 17.71
C TRP A 351 26.53 -3.52 17.86
N ARG A 352 25.63 -3.71 16.89
CA ARG A 352 24.65 -4.78 16.86
C ARG A 352 24.34 -5.18 15.43
N ILE A 353 24.14 -6.48 15.21
CA ILE A 353 23.67 -7.02 13.94
C ILE A 353 22.22 -7.50 14.11
N ARG A 354 21.34 -7.02 13.25
CA ARG A 354 19.94 -7.46 13.18
C ARG A 354 19.68 -8.24 11.91
N LEU A 355 18.94 -9.34 12.04
CA LEU A 355 18.44 -10.10 10.90
C LEU A 355 17.01 -9.68 10.59
N VAL A 356 16.81 -9.10 9.42
CA VAL A 356 15.49 -8.67 8.96
C VAL A 356 15.03 -9.60 7.84
N PRO A 357 13.83 -10.21 7.91
CA PRO A 357 13.31 -10.97 6.77
C PRO A 357 13.43 -10.15 5.50
N LEU A 358 13.95 -10.74 4.42
CA LEU A 358 14.18 -9.98 3.17
C LEU A 358 12.91 -9.31 2.67
N LYS A 359 11.76 -9.98 2.80
CA LYS A 359 10.45 -9.40 2.48
C LYS A 359 10.14 -8.15 3.32
N GLU A 360 10.43 -8.20 4.62
CA GLU A 360 10.19 -7.06 5.51
C GLU A 360 11.13 -5.88 5.20
N SER A 361 12.38 -6.17 4.84
CA SER A 361 13.33 -5.16 4.38
C SER A 361 12.82 -4.42 3.13
N VAL A 362 12.23 -5.14 2.17
CA VAL A 362 11.72 -4.56 0.92
C VAL A 362 10.43 -3.75 1.15
N VAL A 363 9.51 -4.24 2.00
CA VAL A 363 8.17 -3.64 2.15
C VAL A 363 7.95 -2.90 3.47
N GLY A 364 8.90 -2.93 4.40
CA GLY A 364 8.74 -2.40 5.76
C GLY A 364 8.26 -0.95 5.80
N ASN A 365 8.85 -0.09 4.98
CA ASN A 365 8.54 1.35 4.92
C ASN A 365 7.11 1.67 4.46
N VAL A 366 6.49 0.77 3.66
CA VAL A 366 5.15 1.01 3.11
C VAL A 366 4.05 0.21 3.81
N ARG A 367 4.44 -0.76 4.64
CA ARG A 367 3.50 -1.67 5.33
C ARG A 367 2.46 -0.92 6.15
N GLN A 368 2.89 0.06 6.93
CA GLN A 368 1.99 0.83 7.80
C GLN A 368 0.98 1.65 7.00
N THR A 369 1.43 2.28 5.92
CA THR A 369 0.57 3.02 4.98
C THR A 369 -0.46 2.10 4.35
N LEU A 370 -0.06 0.93 3.86
CA LEU A 370 -0.97 -0.04 3.25
C LEU A 370 -1.98 -0.61 4.23
N ILE A 371 -1.59 -0.88 5.49
CA ILE A 371 -2.51 -1.31 6.55
C ILE A 371 -3.51 -0.18 6.85
N MET A 372 -3.06 1.07 6.95
CA MET A 372 -3.94 2.22 7.16
C MET A 372 -4.97 2.35 6.03
N LEU A 373 -4.56 2.21 4.78
CA LEU A 373 -5.46 2.23 3.62
C LEU A 373 -6.45 1.06 3.64
N LEU A 374 -5.99 -0.14 4.04
CA LEU A 374 -6.86 -1.31 4.17
C LEU A 374 -7.92 -1.13 5.27
N VAL A 375 -7.56 -0.54 6.40
CA VAL A 375 -8.51 -0.19 7.48
C VAL A 375 -9.49 0.87 6.99
N ALA A 376 -9.02 1.92 6.33
CA ALA A 376 -9.87 2.99 5.80
C ALA A 376 -10.91 2.46 4.82
N VAL A 377 -10.51 1.63 3.86
CA VAL A 377 -11.44 1.03 2.90
C VAL A 377 -12.36 0.00 3.54
N GLY A 378 -11.91 -0.72 4.58
CA GLY A 378 -12.75 -1.59 5.39
C GLY A 378 -13.88 -0.82 6.08
N LEU A 379 -13.59 0.38 6.59
CA LEU A 379 -14.61 1.28 7.14
C LEU A 379 -15.62 1.73 6.08
N VAL A 380 -15.17 2.06 4.85
CA VAL A 380 -16.06 2.40 3.73
C VAL A 380 -16.98 1.23 3.39
N LEU A 381 -16.46 0.00 3.35
CA LEU A 381 -17.26 -1.20 3.12
C LEU A 381 -18.30 -1.43 4.22
N LEU A 382 -17.91 -1.24 5.49
CA LEU A 382 -18.84 -1.31 6.62
C LEU A 382 -19.94 -0.24 6.52
N ILE A 383 -19.59 0.99 6.17
CA ILE A 383 -20.56 2.08 5.91
C ILE A 383 -21.53 1.67 4.79
N ALA A 384 -21.01 1.14 3.68
CA ALA A 384 -21.85 0.65 2.59
C ALA A 384 -22.80 -0.47 3.05
N CYS A 385 -22.32 -1.42 3.86
CA CYS A 385 -23.15 -2.48 4.45
C CYS A 385 -24.24 -1.92 5.36
N VAL A 386 -23.93 -0.98 6.22
CA VAL A 386 -24.87 -0.32 7.12
C VAL A 386 -25.94 0.44 6.32
N ASN A 387 -25.54 1.13 5.25
CA ASN A 387 -26.47 1.84 4.35
C ASN A 387 -27.45 0.89 3.68
N VAL A 388 -26.93 -0.23 3.15
CA VAL A 388 -27.78 -1.26 2.53
C VAL A 388 -28.72 -1.89 3.57
N ALA A 389 -28.24 -2.16 4.79
CA ALA A 389 -29.06 -2.65 5.89
C ALA A 389 -30.20 -1.68 6.22
N ASN A 390 -29.92 -0.38 6.30
CA ASN A 390 -30.91 0.67 6.52
C ASN A 390 -31.98 0.71 5.40
N LEU A 391 -31.56 0.60 4.13
CA LEU A 391 -32.44 0.55 2.99
C LEU A 391 -33.31 -0.71 2.97
N LEU A 392 -32.76 -1.88 3.33
CA LEU A 392 -33.49 -3.14 3.44
C LEU A 392 -34.51 -3.11 4.59
N LEU A 393 -34.14 -2.54 5.75
CA LEU A 393 -35.05 -2.36 6.88
C LEU A 393 -36.20 -1.38 6.53
N ALA A 394 -35.92 -0.33 5.75
CA ALA A 394 -36.96 0.59 5.25
C ALA A 394 -37.94 -0.14 4.32
N ARG A 395 -37.44 -0.99 3.45
CA ARG A 395 -38.29 -1.80 2.53
C ARG A 395 -39.05 -2.89 3.28
N GLY A 396 -38.43 -3.48 4.32
CA GLY A 396 -39.04 -4.53 5.14
C GLY A 396 -40.33 -4.08 5.80
N SER A 397 -40.42 -2.82 6.24
CA SER A 397 -41.62 -2.26 6.84
C SER A 397 -42.82 -2.18 5.88
N VAL A 398 -42.58 -1.93 4.61
CA VAL A 398 -43.63 -1.93 3.56
C VAL A 398 -44.12 -3.35 3.26
N ARG A 399 -43.26 -4.37 3.47
CA ARG A 399 -43.57 -5.80 3.20
C ARG A 399 -44.12 -6.55 4.40
N HIS A 400 -44.31 -5.93 5.54
CA HIS A 400 -44.82 -6.61 6.75
C HIS A 400 -46.13 -7.35 6.50
N ARG A 401 -47.06 -6.73 5.75
CA ARG A 401 -48.33 -7.36 5.39
C ARG A 401 -48.15 -8.60 4.51
N GLU A 402 -47.26 -8.56 3.55
CA GLU A 402 -46.91 -9.72 2.69
C GLU A 402 -46.30 -10.88 3.51
N MET A 403 -45.41 -10.56 4.43
CA MET A 403 -44.76 -11.55 5.31
C MET A 403 -45.76 -12.15 6.30
N ALA A 404 -46.67 -11.34 6.84
CA ALA A 404 -47.74 -11.82 7.72
C ALA A 404 -48.67 -12.80 7.00
N ILE A 405 -49.07 -12.49 5.75
CA ILE A 405 -49.92 -13.36 4.93
C ILE A 405 -49.18 -14.69 4.65
N ARG A 406 -47.93 -14.67 4.28
CA ARG A 406 -47.13 -15.89 4.05
C ARG A 406 -47.01 -16.75 5.31
N ARG A 407 -46.85 -16.13 6.46
CA ARG A 407 -46.80 -16.81 7.73
C ARG A 407 -48.16 -17.46 8.11
N ALA A 408 -49.26 -16.76 7.83
CA ALA A 408 -50.61 -17.25 8.00
C ALA A 408 -50.92 -18.45 7.06
N LEU A 409 -50.27 -18.47 5.88
CA LEU A 409 -50.33 -19.59 4.92
C LEU A 409 -49.35 -20.74 5.24
N GLY A 410 -48.66 -20.72 6.41
CA GLY A 410 -47.82 -21.81 6.88
C GLY A 410 -46.32 -21.70 6.58
N ALA A 411 -45.83 -20.58 6.04
CA ALA A 411 -44.39 -20.42 5.83
C ALA A 411 -43.63 -20.35 7.16
N GLY A 412 -42.73 -21.32 7.40
CA GLY A 412 -41.88 -21.36 8.58
C GLY A 412 -40.87 -20.17 8.65
N PRO A 413 -40.39 -19.76 9.84
CA PRO A 413 -39.47 -18.66 10.01
C PRO A 413 -38.13 -18.89 9.27
N ALA A 414 -37.62 -20.12 9.24
CA ALA A 414 -36.38 -20.48 8.54
C ALA A 414 -36.48 -20.25 7.02
N ARG A 415 -37.65 -20.52 6.40
CA ARG A 415 -37.87 -20.29 4.98
C ARG A 415 -37.86 -18.80 4.64
N LEU A 416 -38.49 -17.98 5.47
CA LEU A 416 -38.49 -16.52 5.30
C LEU A 416 -37.10 -15.91 5.46
N THR A 417 -36.37 -16.37 6.49
CA THR A 417 -34.98 -15.93 6.73
C THR A 417 -34.08 -16.29 5.58
N ARG A 418 -34.14 -17.54 5.08
CA ARG A 418 -33.37 -17.99 3.92
C ARG A 418 -33.69 -17.16 2.67
N GLN A 419 -34.94 -16.87 2.40
CA GLN A 419 -35.34 -16.06 1.26
C GLN A 419 -34.78 -14.63 1.33
N LEU A 420 -34.83 -13.99 2.51
CA LEU A 420 -34.24 -12.65 2.72
C LEU A 420 -32.70 -12.67 2.54
N LEU A 421 -32.05 -13.70 3.07
CA LEU A 421 -30.61 -13.88 2.89
C LEU A 421 -30.24 -14.10 1.41
N THR A 422 -31.04 -14.89 0.66
CA THR A 422 -30.82 -15.10 -0.78
C THR A 422 -30.99 -13.81 -1.59
N GLU A 423 -32.01 -12.98 -1.26
CA GLU A 423 -32.19 -11.65 -1.88
C GLU A 423 -30.99 -10.73 -1.60
N SER A 424 -30.51 -10.71 -0.36
CA SER A 424 -29.36 -9.92 0.06
C SER A 424 -28.05 -10.38 -0.58
N LEU A 425 -27.84 -11.70 -0.62
CA LEU A 425 -26.66 -12.30 -1.23
C LEU A 425 -26.62 -12.05 -2.74
N LEU A 426 -27.76 -12.12 -3.43
CA LEU A 426 -27.84 -11.83 -4.85
C LEU A 426 -27.49 -10.37 -5.15
N LEU A 427 -27.98 -9.42 -4.33
CA LEU A 427 -27.59 -8.01 -4.43
C LEU A 427 -26.10 -7.80 -4.21
N ALA A 428 -25.53 -8.47 -3.20
CA ALA A 428 -24.10 -8.36 -2.88
C ALA A 428 -23.21 -8.94 -4.00
N LEU A 429 -23.59 -10.08 -4.56
CA LEU A 429 -22.88 -10.69 -5.69
C LEU A 429 -22.96 -9.82 -6.95
N LEU A 430 -24.12 -9.23 -7.25
CA LEU A 430 -24.29 -8.30 -8.37
C LEU A 430 -23.44 -7.03 -8.17
N GLY A 431 -23.44 -6.50 -6.94
CA GLY A 431 -22.60 -5.36 -6.57
C GLY A 431 -21.11 -5.68 -6.64
N GLY A 432 -20.70 -6.86 -6.14
CA GLY A 432 -19.33 -7.34 -6.22
C GLY A 432 -18.86 -7.55 -7.66
N ALA A 433 -19.68 -8.17 -8.50
CA ALA A 433 -19.39 -8.35 -9.92
C ALA A 433 -19.25 -7.00 -10.66
N LEU A 434 -20.11 -6.04 -10.36
CA LEU A 434 -20.01 -4.69 -10.93
C LEU A 434 -18.76 -3.97 -10.41
N GLY A 435 -18.44 -4.09 -9.11
CA GLY A 435 -17.23 -3.54 -8.52
C GLY A 435 -15.94 -4.09 -9.13
N LEU A 436 -15.89 -5.41 -9.38
CA LEU A 436 -14.81 -6.05 -10.13
C LEU A 436 -14.72 -5.56 -11.57
N GLY A 437 -15.86 -5.41 -12.25
CA GLY A 437 -15.92 -4.85 -13.61
C GLY A 437 -15.36 -3.43 -13.68
N VAL A 438 -15.72 -2.58 -12.72
CA VAL A 438 -15.17 -1.22 -12.60
C VAL A 438 -13.66 -1.26 -12.35
N LEU A 439 -13.18 -2.13 -11.45
CA LEU A 439 -11.76 -2.29 -11.18
C LEU A 439 -10.99 -2.72 -12.44
N PHE A 440 -11.54 -3.67 -13.21
CA PHE A 440 -10.92 -4.13 -14.45
C PHE A 440 -10.72 -3.00 -15.47
N VAL A 441 -11.72 -2.13 -15.61
CA VAL A 441 -11.64 -0.95 -16.49
C VAL A 441 -10.73 0.14 -15.91
N ALA A 442 -10.76 0.34 -14.60
CA ALA A 442 -9.97 1.39 -13.92
C ALA A 442 -8.53 0.96 -13.61
N LYS A 443 -8.12 -0.29 -13.88
CA LYS A 443 -6.81 -0.84 -13.52
C LYS A 443 -5.65 0.06 -13.99
N ASP A 444 -5.64 0.45 -15.26
CA ASP A 444 -4.54 1.24 -15.83
C ASP A 444 -4.46 2.66 -15.25
N PHE A 445 -5.60 3.21 -14.85
CA PHE A 445 -5.65 4.48 -14.14
C PHE A 445 -5.11 4.34 -12.71
N LEU A 446 -5.49 3.26 -12.00
CA LEU A 446 -4.97 2.97 -10.66
C LEU A 446 -3.46 2.76 -10.67
N LEU A 447 -2.91 2.08 -11.69
CA LEU A 447 -1.48 1.88 -11.84
C LEU A 447 -0.71 3.20 -11.95
N LYS A 448 -1.29 4.22 -12.59
CA LYS A 448 -0.68 5.55 -12.69
C LYS A 448 -0.71 6.34 -11.39
N LEU A 449 -1.63 6.02 -10.47
CA LEU A 449 -1.72 6.65 -9.15
C LEU A 449 -0.74 6.04 -8.15
N VAL A 450 -0.35 4.78 -8.36
CA VAL A 450 0.59 4.10 -7.47
C VAL A 450 1.98 4.72 -7.63
N PRO A 451 2.58 5.27 -6.57
CA PRO A 451 3.92 5.84 -6.64
C PRO A 451 4.95 4.80 -7.11
N ALA A 452 5.88 5.23 -7.96
CA ALA A 452 6.98 4.37 -8.42
C ALA A 452 7.87 3.86 -7.26
N THR A 453 7.86 4.57 -6.14
CA THR A 453 8.59 4.20 -4.92
C THR A 453 7.99 2.99 -4.19
N LEU A 454 6.74 2.59 -4.49
CA LEU A 454 6.17 1.39 -3.89
C LEU A 454 6.89 0.14 -4.42
N PRO A 455 7.36 -0.75 -3.53
CA PRO A 455 8.07 -1.97 -3.92
C PRO A 455 7.10 -3.03 -4.45
N VAL A 456 6.60 -2.83 -5.66
CA VAL A 456 5.77 -3.83 -6.35
C VAL A 456 6.69 -4.80 -7.07
N MET A 457 6.91 -5.97 -6.48
CA MET A 457 7.78 -7.03 -7.02
C MET A 457 7.12 -7.82 -8.15
N ASN A 458 5.80 -7.80 -8.23
CA ASN A 458 5.03 -8.47 -9.26
C ASN A 458 4.14 -7.47 -9.97
N GLU A 459 3.81 -7.75 -11.23
CA GLU A 459 2.80 -6.95 -11.92
C GLU A 459 1.49 -6.90 -11.12
N ILE A 460 0.94 -5.71 -10.92
CA ILE A 460 -0.37 -5.54 -10.30
C ILE A 460 -1.42 -6.17 -11.25
N SER A 461 -1.74 -7.42 -10.96
CA SER A 461 -2.70 -8.21 -11.73
C SER A 461 -3.87 -8.66 -10.86
N ILE A 462 -5.01 -8.93 -11.49
CA ILE A 462 -6.15 -9.51 -10.79
C ILE A 462 -5.87 -11.00 -10.58
N SER A 463 -5.25 -11.31 -9.44
CA SER A 463 -4.90 -12.67 -9.02
C SER A 463 -6.15 -13.45 -8.53
N TRP A 464 -5.99 -14.76 -8.35
CA TRP A 464 -7.02 -15.59 -7.68
C TRP A 464 -7.30 -15.13 -6.25
N SER A 465 -6.30 -14.61 -5.53
CA SER A 465 -6.46 -14.05 -4.18
C SER A 465 -7.42 -12.86 -4.19
N VAL A 466 -7.27 -11.97 -5.18
CA VAL A 466 -8.15 -10.79 -5.38
C VAL A 466 -9.59 -11.21 -5.69
N LEU A 467 -9.78 -12.22 -6.56
CA LEU A 467 -11.11 -12.73 -6.87
C LEU A 467 -11.77 -13.39 -5.66
N LEU A 468 -11.02 -14.19 -4.89
CA LEU A 468 -11.51 -14.81 -3.65
C LEU A 468 -11.83 -13.76 -2.59
N PHE A 469 -11.02 -12.72 -2.47
CA PHE A 469 -11.30 -11.59 -1.58
C PHE A 469 -12.61 -10.90 -1.97
N ALA A 470 -12.79 -10.54 -3.23
CA ALA A 470 -14.01 -9.89 -3.73
C ALA A 470 -15.25 -10.75 -3.52
N LEU A 471 -15.14 -12.05 -3.77
CA LEU A 471 -16.22 -13.03 -3.51
C LEU A 471 -16.50 -13.11 -2.01
N GLY A 472 -15.48 -13.26 -1.19
CA GLY A 472 -15.60 -13.30 0.27
C GLY A 472 -16.23 -12.02 0.83
N ALA A 473 -15.77 -10.86 0.40
CA ALA A 473 -16.33 -9.56 0.77
C ALA A 473 -17.81 -9.45 0.37
N SER A 474 -18.16 -9.93 -0.85
CA SER A 474 -19.57 -9.96 -1.31
C SER A 474 -20.43 -10.87 -0.43
N VAL A 475 -19.95 -12.07 -0.13
CA VAL A 475 -20.69 -13.02 0.71
C VAL A 475 -20.85 -12.50 2.14
N VAL A 476 -19.76 -12.05 2.75
CA VAL A 476 -19.78 -11.49 4.12
C VAL A 476 -20.69 -10.27 4.21
N SER A 477 -20.60 -9.35 3.26
CA SER A 477 -21.49 -8.19 3.17
C SER A 477 -22.96 -8.63 3.01
N GLY A 478 -23.25 -9.54 2.07
CA GLY A 478 -24.58 -10.06 1.82
C GLY A 478 -25.23 -10.71 3.04
N VAL A 479 -24.45 -11.45 3.82
CA VAL A 479 -24.88 -12.04 5.10
C VAL A 479 -25.06 -10.96 6.17
N ALA A 480 -24.08 -10.06 6.32
CA ALA A 480 -24.09 -9.03 7.35
C ALA A 480 -25.32 -8.11 7.27
N PHE A 481 -25.61 -7.55 6.09
CA PHE A 481 -26.79 -6.71 5.97
C PHE A 481 -28.11 -7.49 5.77
N GLY A 482 -28.03 -8.79 5.40
CA GLY A 482 -29.19 -9.68 5.32
C GLY A 482 -29.68 -10.18 6.67
N ILE A 483 -28.81 -10.26 7.70
CA ILE A 483 -29.18 -10.69 9.05
C ILE A 483 -30.13 -9.68 9.72
N ALA A 484 -29.91 -8.36 9.55
CA ALA A 484 -30.71 -7.34 10.20
C ALA A 484 -32.24 -7.47 9.93
N PRO A 485 -32.71 -7.63 8.67
CA PRO A 485 -34.13 -7.90 8.40
C PRO A 485 -34.56 -9.33 8.72
N ALA A 486 -33.62 -10.30 8.74
CA ALA A 486 -33.95 -11.72 8.94
C ALA A 486 -34.27 -12.05 10.42
N VAL A 487 -33.66 -11.36 11.37
CA VAL A 487 -33.92 -11.56 12.81
C VAL A 487 -35.22 -10.89 13.26
N SER A 488 -35.68 -9.86 12.58
CA SER A 488 -36.90 -9.11 12.91
C SER A 488 -38.24 -9.92 12.84
N PRO A 489 -38.42 -10.87 11.88
CA PRO A 489 -39.67 -11.62 11.77
C PRO A 489 -39.93 -12.64 12.87
N GLY A 490 -38.90 -13.07 13.64
CA GLY A 490 -39.02 -14.14 14.63
C GLY A 490 -39.94 -13.81 15.84
N ARG A 491 -40.22 -12.52 16.08
CA ARG A 491 -40.99 -12.05 17.24
C ARG A 491 -42.41 -11.54 16.91
N LEU A 492 -42.92 -11.77 15.70
CA LEU A 492 -44.28 -11.38 15.31
C LEU A 492 -45.31 -12.38 15.86
N GLU A 493 -45.99 -12.02 16.95
CA GLU A 493 -47.23 -12.70 17.35
C GLU A 493 -48.33 -12.37 16.33
N LEU A 494 -48.89 -13.45 15.69
CA LEU A 494 -49.92 -13.38 14.65
C LEU A 494 -51.14 -12.58 15.12
N THR A 495 -51.47 -12.63 16.40
CA THR A 495 -52.61 -11.97 17.06
C THR A 495 -52.49 -10.46 17.07
N HIS A 496 -51.25 -9.93 17.13
CA HIS A 496 -51.00 -8.48 17.06
C HIS A 496 -51.02 -7.90 15.66
N ALA A 497 -50.58 -8.67 14.64
CA ALA A 497 -50.50 -8.22 13.26
C ALA A 497 -51.92 -8.07 12.61
N LEU A 498 -52.92 -8.85 13.05
CA LEU A 498 -54.31 -8.81 12.56
C LEU A 498 -55.23 -7.85 13.32
N LYS A 499 -54.83 -7.43 14.55
CA LYS A 499 -55.62 -6.50 15.39
C LYS A 499 -55.18 -5.04 15.29
N GLN A 500 -54.19 -4.70 14.45
CA GLN A 500 -53.66 -3.34 14.37
C GLN A 500 -54.37 -2.42 13.35
N GLU A 501 -55.71 -2.32 13.41
CA GLU A 501 -56.44 -1.18 12.85
C GLU A 501 -56.63 -0.04 13.91
N GLY A 502 -56.13 -0.21 15.10
CA GLY A 502 -56.25 0.85 16.10
C GLY A 502 -55.36 0.65 17.31
N ARG A 503 -54.32 1.42 17.40
CA ARG A 503 -53.39 1.65 18.52
C ARG A 503 -52.06 0.87 18.47
N GLY A 504 -51.08 1.46 17.89
CA GLY A 504 -49.76 1.89 18.38
C GLY A 504 -48.74 0.89 18.86
N ALA A 505 -47.75 0.61 18.03
CA ALA A 505 -46.36 1.05 18.34
C ALA A 505 -45.45 0.19 19.25
N THR A 506 -45.57 -1.12 19.35
CA THR A 506 -44.46 -1.88 20.03
C THR A 506 -43.46 -2.48 19.03
N GLY A 507 -43.88 -2.97 17.87
CA GLY A 507 -42.96 -3.47 16.81
C GLY A 507 -42.15 -2.36 16.10
N SER A 508 -42.70 -1.14 16.03
CA SER A 508 -42.08 0.05 15.43
C SER A 508 -40.88 0.58 16.27
N ARG A 509 -40.92 0.42 17.59
CA ARG A 509 -39.84 0.95 18.47
C ARG A 509 -38.52 0.19 18.37
N GLU A 510 -38.53 -1.12 18.25
CA GLU A 510 -37.28 -1.92 18.10
C GLU A 510 -36.62 -1.65 16.75
N GLN A 511 -37.37 -1.62 15.66
CA GLN A 511 -36.83 -1.28 14.33
C GLN A 511 -36.31 0.15 14.27
N ALA A 512 -36.99 1.12 14.89
CA ALA A 512 -36.54 2.48 15.01
C ALA A 512 -35.26 2.59 15.86
N ARG A 513 -35.08 1.73 16.88
CA ARG A 513 -33.85 1.66 17.69
C ARG A 513 -32.69 1.09 16.87
N THR A 514 -32.89 0.00 16.15
CA THR A 514 -31.86 -0.62 15.28
C THR A 514 -31.38 0.36 14.23
N ARG A 515 -32.28 1.05 13.53
CA ARG A 515 -31.92 2.07 12.55
C ARG A 515 -31.14 3.23 13.16
N ARG A 516 -31.52 3.69 14.37
CA ARG A 516 -30.77 4.75 15.06
C ARG A 516 -29.33 4.30 15.37
N VAL A 517 -29.16 3.09 15.86
CA VAL A 517 -27.82 2.54 16.15
C VAL A 517 -27.00 2.46 14.85
N LEU A 518 -27.57 1.93 13.76
CA LEU A 518 -26.89 1.85 12.48
C LEU A 518 -26.44 3.23 11.97
N VAL A 519 -27.31 4.24 12.03
CA VAL A 519 -26.96 5.62 11.61
C VAL A 519 -25.87 6.22 12.51
N ILE A 520 -25.95 6.02 13.81
CA ILE A 520 -24.92 6.49 14.75
C ILE A 520 -23.57 5.84 14.46
N THR A 521 -23.56 4.53 14.19
CA THR A 521 -22.33 3.79 13.84
C THR A 521 -21.74 4.29 12.52
N GLU A 522 -22.58 4.51 11.51
CA GLU A 522 -22.19 5.07 10.22
C GLU A 522 -21.59 6.47 10.39
N PHE A 523 -22.22 7.30 11.19
CA PHE A 523 -21.73 8.64 11.50
C PHE A 523 -20.39 8.61 12.20
N ALA A 524 -20.21 7.70 13.16
CA ALA A 524 -18.95 7.54 13.86
C ALA A 524 -17.84 7.13 12.92
N MET A 525 -18.07 6.13 12.05
CA MET A 525 -17.08 5.67 11.07
C MET A 525 -16.74 6.76 10.03
N SER A 526 -17.76 7.49 9.55
CA SER A 526 -17.56 8.59 8.59
C SER A 526 -16.74 9.74 9.21
N LEU A 527 -16.97 10.07 10.48
CA LEU A 527 -16.16 11.07 11.18
C LEU A 527 -14.72 10.62 11.37
N VAL A 528 -14.48 9.35 11.72
CA VAL A 528 -13.12 8.79 11.82
C VAL A 528 -12.35 8.97 10.52
N LEU A 529 -12.96 8.60 9.38
CA LEU A 529 -12.34 8.79 8.06
C LEU A 529 -12.10 10.26 7.73
N MET A 530 -13.03 11.14 8.10
CA MET A 530 -12.90 12.57 7.83
C MET A 530 -11.82 13.24 8.68
N VAL A 531 -11.68 12.81 9.95
CA VAL A 531 -10.56 13.24 10.80
C VAL A 531 -9.23 12.73 10.24
N ALA A 532 -9.16 11.45 9.84
CA ALA A 532 -7.95 10.89 9.22
C ALA A 532 -7.54 11.66 7.96
N ALA A 533 -8.49 11.93 7.06
CA ALA A 533 -8.24 12.73 5.85
C ALA A 533 -7.81 14.17 6.19
N GLY A 534 -8.45 14.78 7.19
CA GLY A 534 -8.12 16.11 7.66
C GLY A 534 -6.72 16.22 8.25
N LEU A 535 -6.30 15.23 9.05
CA LEU A 535 -4.94 15.17 9.61
C LEU A 535 -3.90 14.99 8.50
N LEU A 536 -4.15 14.11 7.53
CA LEU A 536 -3.25 13.94 6.38
C LEU A 536 -3.18 15.21 5.52
N LEU A 537 -4.29 15.89 5.31
CA LEU A 537 -4.34 17.15 4.55
C LEU A 537 -3.56 18.25 5.26
N HIS A 538 -3.74 18.40 6.56
CA HIS A 538 -3.01 19.40 7.35
C HIS A 538 -1.50 19.10 7.37
N SER A 539 -1.14 17.84 7.62
CA SER A 539 0.25 17.38 7.56
C SER A 539 0.89 17.61 6.18
N PHE A 540 0.16 17.35 5.11
CA PHE A 540 0.62 17.59 3.74
C PHE A 540 0.77 19.08 3.45
N TRP A 541 -0.14 19.91 3.96
CA TRP A 541 -0.05 21.36 3.84
C TRP A 541 1.18 21.93 4.55
N ASP A 542 1.49 21.45 5.76
CA ASP A 542 2.68 21.84 6.50
C ASP A 542 3.95 21.42 5.78
N LEU A 543 3.92 20.24 5.14
CA LEU A 543 5.06 19.75 4.37
C LEU A 543 5.28 20.56 3.08
N LEU A 544 4.22 20.99 2.40
CA LEU A 544 4.29 21.87 1.24
C LEU A 544 4.85 23.26 1.60
N ASN A 545 4.61 23.73 2.82
CA ASN A 545 5.10 25.02 3.32
C ASN A 545 6.42 24.89 4.10
N ALA A 546 7.01 23.70 4.16
CA ALA A 546 8.28 23.49 4.83
C ALA A 546 9.39 24.33 4.16
N ARG A 547 10.25 24.92 4.98
CA ARG A 547 11.39 25.68 4.48
C ARG A 547 12.40 24.73 3.87
N LEU A 548 12.56 24.80 2.56
CA LEU A 548 13.52 23.97 1.81
C LEU A 548 14.97 24.35 2.14
N GLY A 549 15.24 25.63 2.39
CA GLY A 549 16.59 26.19 2.55
C GLY A 549 17.31 26.42 1.22
N PHE A 550 16.65 26.11 0.10
CA PHE A 550 17.11 26.36 -1.27
C PHE A 550 15.92 26.79 -2.14
N ASN A 551 16.23 27.37 -3.32
CA ASN A 551 15.18 27.76 -4.28
C ASN A 551 15.15 26.80 -5.47
N PRO A 552 14.10 25.95 -5.60
CA PRO A 552 13.98 24.98 -6.70
C PRO A 552 13.46 25.58 -8.01
N GLN A 553 13.02 26.85 -8.01
CA GLN A 553 12.36 27.46 -9.17
C GLN A 553 13.34 27.68 -10.31
N ASN A 554 12.92 27.27 -11.51
CA ASN A 554 13.72 27.43 -12.74
C ASN A 554 15.11 26.76 -12.67
N VAL A 555 15.27 25.72 -11.86
CA VAL A 555 16.50 24.93 -11.76
C VAL A 555 16.27 23.57 -12.39
N MET A 556 17.10 23.21 -13.35
CA MET A 556 17.20 21.88 -13.93
C MET A 556 18.44 21.19 -13.41
N THR A 557 18.29 19.91 -13.05
CA THR A 557 19.40 19.03 -12.68
C THR A 557 19.61 18.00 -13.77
N ILE A 558 20.85 17.79 -14.17
CA ILE A 558 21.24 16.83 -15.19
C ILE A 558 22.41 16.03 -14.67
N LYS A 559 22.35 14.70 -14.73
CA LYS A 559 23.40 13.85 -14.18
C LYS A 559 24.36 13.39 -15.26
N THR A 560 25.63 13.27 -14.89
CA THR A 560 26.69 12.65 -15.69
C THR A 560 27.65 11.92 -14.77
N ARG A 561 28.47 11.04 -15.33
CA ARG A 561 29.43 10.26 -14.54
C ARG A 561 30.77 10.20 -15.27
N ILE A 562 31.84 10.62 -14.60
CA ILE A 562 33.21 10.43 -15.06
C ILE A 562 33.59 8.96 -14.87
N PRO A 563 34.33 8.35 -15.83
CA PRO A 563 34.75 6.96 -15.72
C PRO A 563 35.50 6.65 -14.42
N TYR A 564 35.22 5.46 -13.88
CA TYR A 564 35.90 4.91 -12.73
C TYR A 564 36.49 3.52 -13.08
N PRO A 565 37.56 3.52 -13.90
CA PRO A 565 38.11 2.26 -14.38
C PRO A 565 38.76 1.44 -13.25
N ASN A 566 38.67 0.11 -13.37
CA ASN A 566 39.37 -0.81 -12.46
C ASN A 566 40.86 -0.87 -12.74
N VAL A 567 41.26 -0.63 -13.99
CA VAL A 567 42.66 -0.50 -14.35
C VAL A 567 43.10 0.94 -14.16
N VAL A 568 43.76 1.23 -13.03
CA VAL A 568 44.18 2.57 -12.61
C VAL A 568 44.95 3.32 -13.72
N ALA A 569 45.71 2.63 -14.52
CA ALA A 569 46.45 3.22 -15.65
C ALA A 569 45.54 3.81 -16.74
N ASN A 570 44.27 3.39 -16.78
CA ASN A 570 43.26 3.88 -17.73
C ASN A 570 42.44 5.06 -17.18
N ASP A 571 42.73 5.51 -15.96
CA ASP A 571 41.97 6.59 -15.31
C ASP A 571 42.55 7.98 -15.65
N ASN A 572 41.96 8.59 -16.66
CA ASN A 572 42.32 9.95 -17.07
C ASN A 572 41.83 11.03 -16.07
N TYR A 573 41.01 10.62 -15.08
CA TYR A 573 40.37 11.49 -14.09
C TYR A 573 40.67 11.04 -12.67
N ALA A 574 41.86 10.54 -12.40
CA ALA A 574 42.25 9.95 -11.12
C ALA A 574 42.30 10.99 -9.97
N THR A 575 42.65 12.24 -10.29
CA THR A 575 42.83 13.33 -9.32
C THR A 575 41.95 14.53 -9.61
N ALA A 576 41.66 15.35 -8.58
CA ALA A 576 40.91 16.59 -8.73
C ALA A 576 41.56 17.52 -9.78
N ALA A 577 42.89 17.58 -9.82
CA ALA A 577 43.62 18.37 -10.80
C ALA A 577 43.36 17.95 -12.25
N GLN A 578 43.21 16.63 -12.47
CA GLN A 578 42.88 16.10 -13.80
C GLN A 578 41.39 16.31 -14.16
N GLN A 579 40.49 16.36 -13.16
CA GLN A 579 39.05 16.55 -13.34
C GLN A 579 38.68 18.03 -13.54
N THR A 580 39.37 18.95 -12.88
CA THR A 580 39.03 20.39 -12.86
C THR A 580 38.92 21.02 -14.26
N PRO A 581 39.82 20.73 -15.24
CA PRO A 581 39.68 21.25 -16.60
C PRO A 581 38.36 20.85 -17.26
N PHE A 582 37.93 19.58 -17.05
CA PHE A 582 36.64 19.11 -17.54
C PHE A 582 35.48 19.87 -16.90
N PHE A 583 35.47 19.99 -15.57
CA PHE A 583 34.41 20.71 -14.85
C PHE A 583 34.25 22.15 -15.33
N ARG A 584 35.35 22.88 -15.41
CA ARG A 584 35.33 24.28 -15.87
C ARG A 584 34.87 24.43 -17.30
N GLU A 585 35.33 23.57 -18.21
CA GLU A 585 34.97 23.66 -19.62
C GLU A 585 33.49 23.30 -19.86
N VAL A 586 32.98 22.26 -19.17
CA VAL A 586 31.55 21.89 -19.24
C VAL A 586 30.69 23.03 -18.70
N LEU A 587 31.02 23.60 -17.53
CA LEU A 587 30.26 24.71 -16.94
C LEU A 587 30.27 25.94 -17.86
N ARG A 588 31.46 26.33 -18.36
CA ARG A 588 31.58 27.45 -19.29
C ARG A 588 30.69 27.28 -20.50
N ARG A 589 30.65 26.08 -21.12
CA ARG A 589 29.79 25.78 -22.26
C ARG A 589 28.32 25.79 -21.90
N CYS A 590 27.94 25.21 -20.75
CA CYS A 590 26.55 25.21 -20.27
C CYS A 590 26.04 26.62 -20.00
N GLN A 591 26.86 27.52 -19.48
CA GLN A 591 26.52 28.95 -19.28
C GLN A 591 26.28 29.72 -20.59
N GLN A 592 26.78 29.23 -21.70
CA GLN A 592 26.58 29.85 -23.04
C GLN A 592 25.31 29.36 -23.75
N LEU A 593 24.59 28.38 -23.16
CA LEU A 593 23.34 27.87 -23.70
C LEU A 593 22.22 28.91 -23.63
N THR A 594 21.38 28.96 -24.60
CA THR A 594 20.26 29.90 -24.65
C THR A 594 19.28 29.60 -23.50
N GLY A 595 18.98 30.62 -22.72
CA GLY A 595 18.06 30.50 -21.57
C GLY A 595 18.73 30.11 -20.27
N VAL A 596 20.01 29.76 -20.25
CA VAL A 596 20.78 29.51 -19.03
C VAL A 596 21.33 30.84 -18.50
N GLU A 597 21.01 31.15 -17.24
CA GLU A 597 21.50 32.34 -16.54
C GLU A 597 22.70 31.98 -15.67
N GLU A 598 22.63 30.84 -15.00
CA GLU A 598 23.67 30.32 -14.11
C GLU A 598 23.83 28.81 -14.29
N ALA A 599 25.07 28.34 -14.12
CA ALA A 599 25.38 26.92 -14.09
C ALA A 599 26.32 26.62 -12.93
N ALA A 600 26.10 25.51 -12.26
CA ALA A 600 26.93 24.97 -11.21
C ALA A 600 27.06 23.45 -11.37
N MET A 601 28.02 22.87 -10.66
CA MET A 601 28.22 21.44 -10.64
C MET A 601 28.47 20.96 -9.21
N GLY A 602 28.03 19.74 -8.92
CA GLY A 602 28.33 19.09 -7.66
C GLY A 602 28.30 17.58 -7.80
N ASP A 603 28.61 16.90 -6.72
CA ASP A 603 28.39 15.46 -6.64
C ASP A 603 26.90 15.12 -6.44
N LEU A 604 26.57 13.84 -6.35
CA LEU A 604 25.18 13.43 -6.06
C LEU A 604 24.73 13.80 -4.64
N GLY A 605 25.66 14.03 -3.72
CA GLY A 605 25.39 14.55 -2.37
C GLY A 605 24.89 15.99 -2.36
N ALA A 606 25.18 16.74 -3.43
CA ALA A 606 24.71 18.10 -3.61
C ALA A 606 23.26 18.19 -4.12
N LEU A 607 22.66 17.08 -4.55
CA LEU A 607 21.27 17.05 -5.00
C LEU A 607 20.33 17.19 -3.81
N PRO A 608 19.53 18.26 -3.72
CA PRO A 608 18.54 18.37 -2.68
C PRO A 608 17.49 17.25 -2.79
N LEU A 609 17.12 16.67 -1.64
CA LEU A 609 16.12 15.56 -1.54
C LEU A 609 16.50 14.30 -2.33
N GLY A 610 17.74 14.21 -2.81
CA GLY A 610 18.27 13.08 -3.54
C GLY A 610 19.45 12.40 -2.87
N HIS A 611 19.81 12.84 -1.65
CA HIS A 611 20.94 12.31 -0.90
C HIS A 611 20.63 10.90 -0.38
N ASP A 612 21.28 9.90 -0.94
CA ASP A 612 21.16 8.51 -0.51
C ASP A 612 22.30 8.16 0.47
N ARG A 613 22.02 8.36 1.76
CA ARG A 613 22.99 8.11 2.85
C ARG A 613 23.40 6.65 2.97
N ASN A 614 22.53 5.75 2.58
CA ASN A 614 22.76 4.32 2.83
C ASN A 614 23.62 3.65 1.77
N ASN A 615 23.61 4.18 0.54
CA ASN A 615 24.22 3.47 -0.59
C ASN A 615 25.21 4.31 -1.40
N GLN A 616 24.93 5.59 -1.67
CA GLN A 616 25.77 6.40 -2.56
C GLN A 616 26.65 7.41 -1.84
N ASN A 617 26.14 7.99 -0.74
CA ASN A 617 26.84 9.00 0.05
C ASN A 617 26.67 8.71 1.55
N PRO A 618 27.29 7.64 2.07
CA PRO A 618 27.22 7.36 3.49
C PRO A 618 27.90 8.48 4.29
N PRO A 619 27.41 8.78 5.51
CA PRO A 619 28.05 9.74 6.39
C PRO A 619 29.51 9.37 6.65
N ILE A 620 30.39 10.36 6.58
CA ILE A 620 31.84 10.15 6.76
C ILE A 620 32.27 10.50 8.17
N PRO A 621 33.20 9.72 8.78
CA PRO A 621 33.77 10.08 10.06
C PRO A 621 34.68 11.27 9.92
N MET A 622 34.49 12.30 10.76
CA MET A 622 35.24 13.53 10.75
C MET A 622 36.14 13.64 11.98
N VAL A 623 37.40 14.03 11.80
CA VAL A 623 38.34 14.33 12.90
C VAL A 623 38.50 15.84 13.03
N ILE A 624 38.38 16.34 14.24
CA ILE A 624 38.52 17.79 14.57
C ILE A 624 39.90 18.01 15.21
N GLU A 625 40.63 18.97 14.69
CA GLU A 625 41.93 19.35 15.27
C GLU A 625 41.81 19.73 16.74
N GLY A 626 42.75 19.24 17.56
CA GLY A 626 42.78 19.55 19.00
C GLY A 626 41.77 18.77 19.85
N ARG A 627 40.83 18.00 19.25
CA ARG A 627 39.98 17.08 19.99
C ARG A 627 40.58 15.65 19.93
N GLN A 628 40.94 15.13 21.09
CA GLN A 628 41.33 13.70 21.18
C GLN A 628 40.07 12.86 21.01
N THR A 629 39.80 12.46 19.77
CA THR A 629 38.72 11.54 19.45
C THR A 629 39.32 10.13 19.44
N GLN A 630 38.91 9.30 20.38
CA GLN A 630 39.22 7.87 20.27
C GLN A 630 38.74 7.35 18.93
N SER A 631 39.42 6.37 18.36
CA SER A 631 39.27 5.92 16.97
C SER A 631 37.83 5.71 16.49
N ASN A 632 36.87 5.58 17.41
CA ASN A 632 35.49 5.21 17.14
C ASN A 632 34.43 6.25 17.61
N GLU A 633 34.87 7.39 18.12
CA GLU A 633 33.98 8.50 18.57
C GLU A 633 33.93 9.68 17.59
N ALA A 634 34.50 9.51 16.39
CA ALA A 634 34.47 10.57 15.39
C ALA A 634 33.04 10.86 14.95
N PRO A 635 32.60 12.13 15.01
CA PRO A 635 31.27 12.49 14.55
C PRO A 635 31.11 12.12 13.09
N LEU A 636 29.93 11.56 12.75
CA LEU A 636 29.53 11.29 11.36
C LEU A 636 28.88 12.54 10.79
N VAL A 637 29.35 12.96 9.64
CA VAL A 637 28.82 14.13 8.91
C VAL A 637 28.55 13.76 7.46
N ASP A 638 27.52 14.37 6.88
CA ASP A 638 27.28 14.24 5.44
C ASP A 638 28.23 15.16 4.68
N GLU A 639 28.68 14.76 3.50
CA GLU A 639 29.50 15.56 2.59
C GLU A 639 28.72 15.88 1.31
N SER A 640 28.84 17.12 0.84
CA SER A 640 28.41 17.56 -0.49
C SER A 640 29.56 18.28 -1.16
N ILE A 641 29.93 17.82 -2.33
CA ILE A 641 31.06 18.38 -3.09
C ILE A 641 30.48 19.29 -4.17
N VAL A 642 30.79 20.60 -4.12
CA VAL A 642 30.14 21.61 -4.98
C VAL A 642 31.12 22.60 -5.56
N THR A 643 30.77 23.19 -6.71
CA THR A 643 31.50 24.36 -7.25
C THR A 643 31.11 25.65 -6.52
N PRO A 644 31.92 26.71 -6.61
CA PRO A 644 31.64 27.99 -5.94
C PRO A 644 30.28 28.58 -6.29
N GLU A 645 29.81 28.42 -7.53
CA GLU A 645 28.56 28.99 -8.04
C GLU A 645 27.30 28.32 -7.45
N TYR A 646 27.43 27.10 -6.87
CA TYR A 646 26.32 26.29 -6.37
C TYR A 646 25.47 27.03 -5.34
N PHE A 647 26.07 27.69 -4.37
CA PHE A 647 25.34 28.39 -3.30
C PHE A 647 24.48 29.53 -3.84
N HIS A 648 25.01 30.30 -4.80
CA HIS A 648 24.27 31.37 -5.45
C HIS A 648 23.13 30.82 -6.29
N LEU A 649 23.42 29.84 -7.15
CA LEU A 649 22.43 29.20 -7.99
C LEU A 649 21.30 28.60 -7.13
N MET A 650 21.61 27.94 -6.04
CA MET A 650 20.61 27.34 -5.13
C MET A 650 19.97 28.34 -4.18
N SER A 651 20.44 29.61 -4.17
CA SER A 651 20.01 30.68 -3.26
C SER A 651 20.20 30.29 -1.77
N ILE A 652 21.26 29.55 -1.46
CA ILE A 652 21.62 29.19 -0.10
C ILE A 652 22.35 30.39 0.51
N THR A 653 21.85 30.93 1.63
CA THR A 653 22.36 32.15 2.24
C THR A 653 23.57 31.87 3.09
N LEU A 654 24.60 32.77 2.98
CA LEU A 654 25.75 32.78 3.87
C LEU A 654 25.34 33.39 5.23
N GLY A 655 25.57 32.65 6.31
CA GLY A 655 25.37 33.14 7.67
C GLY A 655 26.58 33.88 8.21
N ARG A 656 27.77 33.27 8.11
CA ARG A 656 29.05 33.84 8.64
C ARG A 656 30.22 33.36 7.78
N GLY A 657 31.31 34.11 7.78
CA GLY A 657 32.53 33.79 7.04
C GLY A 657 32.44 34.12 5.54
N ARG A 658 32.97 33.22 4.70
CA ARG A 658 32.91 33.36 3.23
C ARG A 658 32.50 32.07 2.56
N MET A 659 31.99 32.15 1.34
CA MET A 659 31.79 31.03 0.42
C MET A 659 33.10 30.70 -0.32
N PHE A 660 33.07 29.61 -1.11
CA PHE A 660 34.16 29.28 -2.02
C PHE A 660 34.36 30.38 -3.06
N THR A 661 35.59 30.52 -3.52
CA THR A 661 35.98 31.47 -4.56
C THR A 661 36.86 30.78 -5.60
N ASP A 662 37.07 31.41 -6.75
CA ASP A 662 37.99 30.94 -7.78
C ASP A 662 39.45 30.83 -7.34
N LEU A 663 39.79 31.42 -6.18
CA LEU A 663 41.12 31.33 -5.58
C LEU A 663 41.32 30.00 -4.83
N ASP A 664 40.27 29.32 -4.46
CA ASP A 664 40.31 28.03 -3.76
C ASP A 664 40.53 26.89 -4.78
N LYS A 665 41.79 26.73 -5.22
CA LYS A 665 42.22 25.78 -6.25
C LYS A 665 42.79 24.50 -5.62
N ASP A 666 43.07 23.52 -6.45
CA ASP A 666 43.65 22.21 -6.10
C ASP A 666 45.05 22.33 -5.45
N ASP A 667 45.80 23.39 -5.75
CA ASP A 667 47.12 23.70 -5.21
C ASP A 667 47.09 24.57 -3.93
N THR A 668 45.92 25.01 -3.46
CA THR A 668 45.74 25.81 -2.25
C THR A 668 45.32 24.94 -1.04
N GLU A 669 45.39 25.51 0.16
CA GLU A 669 44.86 24.84 1.34
C GLU A 669 43.38 24.45 1.17
N PRO A 670 43.00 23.19 1.41
CA PRO A 670 41.62 22.75 1.28
C PRO A 670 40.68 23.51 2.21
N VAL A 671 39.58 23.98 1.68
CA VAL A 671 38.58 24.74 2.42
C VAL A 671 37.23 24.05 2.43
N ALA A 672 36.45 24.27 3.49
CA ALA A 672 35.09 23.76 3.62
C ALA A 672 34.14 24.85 4.13
N VAL A 673 32.88 24.70 3.76
CA VAL A 673 31.76 25.46 4.29
C VAL A 673 30.84 24.48 5.01
N ILE A 674 30.32 24.85 6.18
CA ILE A 674 29.44 23.96 6.96
C ILE A 674 28.05 24.57 7.08
N ASN A 675 27.04 23.72 7.32
CA ASN A 675 25.71 24.22 7.61
C ASN A 675 25.53 24.60 9.09
N GLU A 676 24.49 25.37 9.40
CA GLU A 676 24.15 25.79 10.76
C GLU A 676 23.97 24.60 11.71
N SER A 677 23.35 23.50 11.25
CA SER A 677 23.14 22.28 12.05
C SER A 677 24.47 21.68 12.50
N MET A 678 25.46 21.62 11.63
CA MET A 678 26.79 21.12 11.97
C MET A 678 27.52 22.07 12.96
N ALA A 679 27.43 23.39 12.74
CA ALA A 679 28.01 24.37 13.64
C ALA A 679 27.43 24.24 15.06
N GLN A 680 26.10 24.11 15.18
CA GLN A 680 25.41 23.95 16.46
C GLN A 680 25.72 22.62 17.14
N ALA A 681 25.76 21.52 16.38
CA ALA A 681 26.02 20.20 16.94
C ALA A 681 27.42 19.99 17.43
N LEU A 682 28.43 20.53 16.71
CA LEU A 682 29.82 20.24 16.97
C LEU A 682 30.55 21.37 17.66
N TRP A 683 30.09 22.63 17.57
CA TRP A 683 30.68 23.83 18.19
C TRP A 683 29.61 24.71 18.83
N PRO A 684 28.79 24.23 19.80
CA PRO A 684 27.61 24.96 20.31
C PRO A 684 27.96 26.29 20.98
N ASN A 685 29.21 26.45 21.48
CA ASN A 685 29.67 27.66 22.18
C ASN A 685 30.98 28.19 21.62
N GLU A 686 31.39 27.77 20.45
CA GLU A 686 32.67 28.14 19.84
C GLU A 686 32.45 28.60 18.40
N ASP A 687 33.37 29.40 17.87
CA ASP A 687 33.38 29.75 16.45
C ASP A 687 34.09 28.65 15.66
N PRO A 688 33.39 27.95 14.70
CA PRO A 688 34.05 26.96 13.88
C PRO A 688 34.89 27.52 12.74
N ILE A 689 34.78 28.84 12.43
CA ILE A 689 35.54 29.46 11.34
C ILE A 689 37.03 29.49 11.69
N GLY A 690 37.86 29.03 10.75
CA GLY A 690 39.30 28.90 10.94
C GLY A 690 39.74 27.59 11.63
N LYS A 691 38.81 26.74 12.06
CA LYS A 691 39.14 25.42 12.61
C LYS A 691 39.44 24.42 11.50
N HIS A 692 40.28 23.43 11.79
CA HIS A 692 40.70 22.41 10.84
C HIS A 692 40.01 21.08 11.14
N VAL A 693 39.59 20.42 10.08
CA VAL A 693 38.93 19.08 10.13
C VAL A 693 39.54 18.14 9.09
N LYS A 694 39.50 16.85 9.35
CA LYS A 694 39.77 15.79 8.34
C LYS A 694 38.55 14.99 8.06
N LEU A 695 38.23 14.82 6.78
CA LEU A 695 37.02 14.15 6.27
C LEU A 695 37.26 12.66 6.01
N SER A 696 38.06 12.04 6.76
CA SER A 696 38.29 10.60 6.85
C SER A 696 39.39 10.36 7.85
N ARG A 697 39.39 9.25 8.53
CA ARG A 697 40.52 8.83 9.39
C ARG A 697 41.82 8.63 8.62
N ARG A 698 41.71 8.32 7.32
CA ARG A 698 42.85 8.11 6.40
C ARG A 698 43.28 9.40 5.71
N ALA A 699 42.51 10.49 5.85
CA ALA A 699 42.89 11.77 5.26
C ALA A 699 44.19 12.31 5.88
N THR A 700 45.16 12.63 5.03
CA THR A 700 46.44 13.20 5.43
C THR A 700 46.37 14.71 5.53
N VAL A 701 45.44 15.34 4.82
CA VAL A 701 45.33 16.79 4.67
C VAL A 701 44.24 17.35 5.57
N TRP A 702 44.52 18.46 6.23
CA TRP A 702 43.55 19.24 6.99
C TRP A 702 42.76 20.14 6.05
N THR A 703 41.49 20.32 6.34
CA THR A 703 40.57 21.19 5.61
C THR A 703 40.09 22.29 6.55
N THR A 704 40.22 23.56 6.13
CA THR A 704 39.89 24.72 6.96
C THR A 704 38.42 25.13 6.74
N ILE A 705 37.67 25.29 7.82
CA ILE A 705 36.32 25.82 7.78
C ILE A 705 36.36 27.33 7.53
N VAL A 706 35.82 27.79 6.38
CA VAL A 706 35.87 29.20 5.99
C VAL A 706 34.50 29.89 6.06
N GLY A 707 33.39 29.14 6.15
CA GLY A 707 32.07 29.73 6.19
C GLY A 707 31.00 28.84 6.79
N ILE A 708 29.90 29.46 7.17
CA ILE A 708 28.69 28.81 7.69
C ILE A 708 27.52 29.26 6.83
N VAL A 709 26.76 28.33 6.26
CA VAL A 709 25.57 28.59 5.43
C VAL A 709 24.30 28.10 6.11
N ALA A 710 23.17 28.65 5.69
CA ALA A 710 21.87 28.21 6.14
C ALA A 710 21.62 26.70 5.83
N ASN A 711 20.77 26.07 6.63
CA ASN A 711 20.42 24.68 6.42
C ASN A 711 19.58 24.50 5.15
N ALA A 712 19.96 23.54 4.31
CA ALA A 712 19.17 23.05 3.17
C ALA A 712 18.75 21.62 3.41
N ARG A 713 17.54 21.24 2.94
CA ARG A 713 17.04 19.87 3.03
C ARG A 713 17.74 18.99 2.01
N THR A 714 18.43 17.96 2.47
CA THR A 714 19.24 17.08 1.60
C THR A 714 18.59 15.71 1.36
N GLU A 715 18.09 15.05 2.41
CA GLU A 715 17.61 13.68 2.34
C GLU A 715 16.10 13.61 2.04
N SER A 716 15.29 14.25 2.86
CA SER A 716 13.85 14.36 2.68
C SER A 716 13.30 15.64 3.33
N LEU A 717 12.07 15.99 2.98
CA LEU A 717 11.38 17.10 3.63
C LEU A 717 11.02 16.81 5.09
N GLU A 718 10.98 15.55 5.47
CA GLU A 718 10.53 15.08 6.79
C GLU A 718 11.66 14.96 7.80
N THR A 719 12.87 14.63 7.34
CA THR A 719 14.03 14.47 8.21
C THR A 719 14.52 15.81 8.75
N PRO A 720 14.98 15.86 10.02
CA PRO A 720 15.66 17.05 10.54
C PRO A 720 16.89 17.39 9.71
N ASN A 721 17.31 18.64 9.73
CA ASN A 721 18.58 19.02 9.12
C ASN A 721 19.74 18.30 9.83
N VAL A 722 20.58 17.64 9.04
CA VAL A 722 21.74 16.89 9.53
C VAL A 722 22.99 17.75 9.47
N PRO A 723 24.03 17.43 10.26
CA PRO A 723 25.37 18.02 10.10
C PRO A 723 25.91 17.77 8.70
N LEU A 724 26.12 18.81 7.92
CA LEU A 724 26.57 18.76 6.54
C LEU A 724 27.79 19.67 6.32
N ILE A 725 28.79 19.12 5.67
CA ILE A 725 29.96 19.84 5.21
C ILE A 725 29.98 19.93 3.69
N TYR A 726 30.16 21.11 3.17
CA TYR A 726 30.39 21.34 1.76
C TYR A 726 31.92 21.47 1.53
N THR A 727 32.40 20.76 0.49
CA THR A 727 33.80 20.84 0.04
C THR A 727 33.84 21.31 -1.42
N ASN A 728 34.97 21.95 -1.80
CA ASN A 728 35.10 22.51 -3.15
C ASN A 728 35.43 21.42 -4.17
N LEU A 729 34.61 21.33 -5.22
CA LEU A 729 34.76 20.35 -6.31
C LEU A 729 36.11 20.45 -7.01
N TYR A 730 36.69 21.65 -7.11
CA TYR A 730 38.01 21.84 -7.73
C TYR A 730 39.17 21.36 -6.85
N GLN A 731 38.96 21.21 -5.55
CA GLN A 731 39.96 20.71 -4.59
C GLN A 731 39.75 19.20 -4.29
N ARG A 732 38.50 18.75 -4.21
CA ARG A 732 38.14 17.41 -3.76
C ARG A 732 38.00 16.41 -4.93
N GLY A 733 37.45 16.90 -6.04
CA GLY A 733 37.05 16.07 -7.18
C GLY A 733 35.82 15.18 -6.86
N ALA A 734 35.11 14.76 -7.90
CA ALA A 734 34.00 13.81 -7.81
C ALA A 734 33.84 13.05 -9.13
N LYS A 735 33.36 11.82 -9.07
CA LYS A 735 33.12 10.98 -10.24
C LYS A 735 31.65 10.94 -10.66
N HIS A 736 30.74 10.97 -9.73
CA HIS A 736 29.30 11.07 -9.95
C HIS A 736 28.91 12.55 -9.86
N LEU A 737 28.37 13.12 -10.92
CA LEU A 737 28.17 14.55 -11.03
C LEU A 737 26.72 14.91 -11.33
N ALA A 738 26.28 16.00 -10.74
CA ALA A 738 25.06 16.69 -11.10
C ALA A 738 25.42 18.10 -11.63
N ILE A 739 24.91 18.42 -12.80
CA ILE A 739 24.99 19.77 -13.41
C ILE A 739 23.68 20.47 -13.05
N PHE A 740 23.79 21.63 -12.44
CA PHE A 740 22.67 22.50 -12.06
C PHE A 740 22.62 23.67 -13.03
N LEU A 741 21.46 23.90 -13.62
CA LEU A 741 21.24 25.01 -14.54
C LEU A 741 20.05 25.82 -14.05
N ARG A 742 20.22 27.12 -13.90
CA ARG A 742 19.15 28.07 -13.58
C ARG A 742 18.89 28.97 -14.77
N GLY A 743 17.63 29.25 -15.07
CA GLY A 743 17.22 30.18 -16.11
C GLY A 743 15.85 29.87 -16.71
N HIS A 744 15.56 30.47 -17.86
CA HIS A 744 14.36 30.17 -18.65
C HIS A 744 14.63 28.98 -19.59
N LEU A 745 14.56 27.77 -19.02
CA LEU A 745 15.01 26.54 -19.65
C LEU A 745 13.86 25.85 -20.42
N ASP A 746 14.13 25.46 -21.65
CA ASP A 746 13.28 24.53 -22.38
C ASP A 746 13.59 23.10 -21.94
N ALA A 747 12.67 22.50 -21.17
CA ALA A 747 12.84 21.17 -20.59
C ALA A 747 13.04 20.06 -21.64
N ALA A 748 12.60 20.28 -22.89
CA ALA A 748 12.78 19.31 -23.98
C ALA A 748 14.13 19.50 -24.72
N ALA A 749 14.59 20.72 -24.89
CA ALA A 749 15.78 21.03 -25.71
C ALA A 749 17.08 21.03 -24.89
N ILE A 750 17.08 21.58 -23.68
CA ILE A 750 18.27 21.75 -22.85
C ILE A 750 19.02 20.43 -22.56
N PRO A 751 18.36 19.31 -22.22
CA PRO A 751 19.07 18.07 -21.95
C PRO A 751 19.93 17.60 -23.13
N GLU A 752 19.43 17.73 -24.36
CA GLU A 752 20.14 17.35 -25.56
C GLU A 752 21.30 18.30 -25.89
N GLU A 753 21.11 19.59 -25.59
CA GLU A 753 22.19 20.58 -25.78
C GLU A 753 23.31 20.36 -24.76
N VAL A 754 22.97 20.10 -23.49
CA VAL A 754 23.95 19.75 -22.43
C VAL A 754 24.67 18.45 -22.82
N ARG A 755 23.95 17.43 -23.31
CA ARG A 755 24.58 16.20 -23.81
C ARG A 755 25.63 16.48 -24.85
N ARG A 756 25.30 17.28 -25.87
CA ARG A 756 26.25 17.69 -26.92
C ARG A 756 27.46 18.44 -26.35
N GLN A 757 27.26 19.33 -25.38
CA GLN A 757 28.36 20.05 -24.73
C GLN A 757 29.27 19.13 -23.94
N VAL A 758 28.71 18.25 -23.11
CA VAL A 758 29.48 17.26 -22.34
C VAL A 758 30.26 16.32 -23.27
N GLN A 759 29.60 15.75 -24.26
CA GLN A 759 30.22 14.82 -25.23
C GLN A 759 31.23 15.52 -26.17
N SER A 760 31.12 16.83 -26.41
CA SER A 760 32.13 17.56 -27.14
C SER A 760 33.43 17.78 -26.33
N VAL A 761 33.39 17.65 -25.00
CA VAL A 761 34.57 17.65 -24.14
C VAL A 761 35.10 16.21 -23.95
N ASP A 762 34.20 15.27 -23.63
CA ASP A 762 34.53 13.86 -23.60
C ASP A 762 33.37 13.02 -24.19
N PRO A 763 33.58 12.42 -25.38
CA PRO A 763 32.53 11.66 -26.10
C PRO A 763 32.14 10.36 -25.40
N THR A 764 32.83 9.92 -24.36
CA THR A 764 32.57 8.68 -23.63
C THR A 764 31.58 8.85 -22.49
N LEU A 765 31.21 10.11 -22.16
CA LEU A 765 30.36 10.41 -20.99
C LEU A 765 28.88 10.41 -21.36
N PRO A 766 28.06 9.63 -20.65
CA PRO A 766 26.61 9.69 -20.77
C PRO A 766 26.06 10.89 -20.01
N VAL A 767 24.97 11.44 -20.52
CA VAL A 767 24.14 12.44 -19.84
C VAL A 767 22.76 11.84 -19.63
N PHE A 768 22.28 11.85 -18.40
CA PHE A 768 21.06 11.14 -18.01
C PHE A 768 20.30 11.87 -16.90
N SER A 769 19.06 11.44 -16.61
CA SER A 769 18.20 11.97 -15.53
C SER A 769 18.14 13.51 -15.52
N ALA A 770 17.70 14.08 -16.65
CA ALA A 770 17.43 15.51 -16.73
C ALA A 770 16.02 15.77 -16.13
N GLU A 771 15.97 16.52 -15.04
CA GLU A 771 14.73 16.76 -14.29
C GLU A 771 14.72 18.19 -13.78
N MET A 772 13.53 18.82 -13.75
CA MET A 772 13.35 20.07 -13.01
C MET A 772 13.40 19.82 -11.51
N LEU A 773 14.12 20.64 -10.78
CA LEU A 773 14.23 20.47 -9.32
C LEU A 773 12.88 20.58 -8.60
N THR A 774 11.92 21.29 -9.18
CA THR A 774 10.52 21.31 -8.72
C THR A 774 9.84 19.95 -8.86
N GLU A 775 10.20 19.16 -9.87
CA GLU A 775 9.69 17.79 -10.05
C GLU A 775 10.29 16.86 -9.01
N THR A 776 11.58 16.99 -8.70
CA THR A 776 12.24 16.24 -7.62
C THR A 776 11.58 16.52 -6.27
N VAL A 777 11.29 17.81 -5.95
CA VAL A 777 10.54 18.19 -4.74
C VAL A 777 9.14 17.58 -4.75
N SER A 778 8.43 17.61 -5.88
CA SER A 778 7.10 17.01 -6.01
C SER A 778 7.13 15.49 -5.82
N ALA A 779 8.09 14.82 -6.46
CA ALA A 779 8.26 13.37 -6.37
C ALA A 779 8.56 12.88 -4.93
N SER A 780 9.28 13.70 -4.15
CA SER A 780 9.50 13.40 -2.72
C SER A 780 8.20 13.38 -1.89
N LEU A 781 7.12 13.98 -2.40
CA LEU A 781 5.80 14.04 -1.77
C LEU A 781 4.82 12.98 -2.30
N ASP A 782 5.16 12.25 -3.36
CA ASP A 782 4.21 11.38 -4.07
C ASP A 782 3.57 10.32 -3.16
N GLN A 783 4.33 9.71 -2.26
CA GLN A 783 3.78 8.73 -1.32
C GLN A 783 2.75 9.34 -0.37
N ARG A 784 2.99 10.58 0.11
CA ARG A 784 2.07 11.30 0.98
C ARG A 784 0.83 11.77 0.23
N ARG A 785 1.03 12.29 -0.97
CA ARG A 785 -0.05 12.69 -1.87
C ARG A 785 -0.96 11.52 -2.21
N PHE A 786 -0.39 10.37 -2.56
CA PHE A 786 -1.15 9.14 -2.79
C PHE A 786 -2.02 8.76 -1.59
N SER A 787 -1.44 8.75 -0.39
CA SER A 787 -2.17 8.44 0.84
C SER A 787 -3.29 9.43 1.10
N LEU A 788 -3.04 10.73 0.93
CA LEU A 788 -4.04 11.80 1.09
C LEU A 788 -5.17 11.67 0.07
N GLU A 789 -4.86 11.45 -1.21
CA GLU A 789 -5.86 11.32 -2.28
C GLU A 789 -6.78 10.13 -2.04
N ILE A 790 -6.24 8.98 -1.65
CA ILE A 790 -7.02 7.77 -1.39
C ILE A 790 -7.88 7.91 -0.12
N VAL A 791 -7.30 8.35 0.99
CA VAL A 791 -8.05 8.52 2.25
C VAL A 791 -9.07 9.66 2.12
N GLY A 792 -8.72 10.74 1.40
CA GLY A 792 -9.64 11.83 1.07
C GLY A 792 -10.84 11.38 0.24
N LEU A 793 -10.61 10.55 -0.79
CA LEU A 793 -11.68 9.94 -1.59
C LEU A 793 -12.57 9.04 -0.73
N PHE A 794 -11.99 8.26 0.19
CA PHE A 794 -12.76 7.43 1.11
C PHE A 794 -13.57 8.26 2.10
N ALA A 795 -13.00 9.34 2.64
CA ALA A 795 -13.72 10.26 3.53
C ALA A 795 -14.89 10.95 2.81
N LEU A 796 -14.69 11.40 1.57
CA LEU A 796 -15.75 11.97 0.73
C LEU A 796 -16.85 10.94 0.45
N THR A 797 -16.47 9.73 0.08
CA THR A 797 -17.40 8.62 -0.16
C THR A 797 -18.22 8.31 1.10
N ALA A 798 -17.56 8.20 2.26
CA ALA A 798 -18.21 7.96 3.53
C ALA A 798 -19.19 9.10 3.91
N LEU A 799 -18.79 10.34 3.68
CA LEU A 799 -19.62 11.52 3.92
C LEU A 799 -20.88 11.53 3.03
N LEU A 800 -20.73 11.20 1.75
CA LEU A 800 -21.85 11.08 0.81
C LEU A 800 -22.79 9.93 1.20
N LEU A 801 -22.25 8.77 1.58
CA LEU A 801 -23.04 7.63 2.04
C LEU A 801 -23.81 8.00 3.32
N ALA A 802 -23.17 8.66 4.27
CA ALA A 802 -23.81 9.16 5.50
C ALA A 802 -24.93 10.17 5.20
N ALA A 803 -24.71 11.08 4.26
CA ALA A 803 -25.74 12.03 3.82
C ALA A 803 -26.95 11.31 3.19
N ILE A 804 -26.74 10.30 2.35
CA ILE A 804 -27.78 9.48 1.73
C ILE A 804 -28.56 8.71 2.81
N SER A 805 -27.88 8.15 3.79
CA SER A 805 -28.49 7.42 4.91
C SER A 805 -29.42 8.32 5.73
N VAL A 806 -28.93 9.49 6.11
CA VAL A 806 -29.74 10.48 6.85
C VAL A 806 -30.96 10.91 6.05
N TYR A 807 -30.73 11.25 4.76
CA TYR A 807 -31.83 11.60 3.85
C TYR A 807 -32.87 10.46 3.81
N GLY A 808 -32.45 9.21 3.70
CA GLY A 808 -33.33 8.02 3.68
C GLY A 808 -34.11 7.86 4.99
N VAL A 809 -33.45 7.99 6.15
CA VAL A 809 -34.09 7.87 7.47
C VAL A 809 -35.10 9.02 7.73
N ILE A 810 -34.73 10.25 7.40
CA ILE A 810 -35.63 11.39 7.59
C ILE A 810 -36.83 11.32 6.61
N SER A 811 -36.59 10.95 5.34
CA SER A 811 -37.67 10.73 4.37
C SER A 811 -38.65 9.66 4.82
N TYR A 812 -38.13 8.56 5.39
CA TYR A 812 -38.98 7.52 5.96
C TYR A 812 -39.82 8.02 7.15
N LEU A 813 -39.17 8.71 8.10
CA LEU A 813 -39.86 9.29 9.25
C LEU A 813 -40.95 10.29 8.85
N VAL A 814 -40.70 11.07 7.81
CA VAL A 814 -41.72 12.00 7.23
C VAL A 814 -42.89 11.20 6.69
N ASN A 815 -42.65 10.16 5.90
CA ASN A 815 -43.70 9.32 5.32
C ASN A 815 -44.53 8.59 6.40
N GLU A 816 -43.88 8.05 7.44
CA GLU A 816 -44.55 7.37 8.55
C GLU A 816 -45.44 8.34 9.36
N ARG A 817 -45.01 9.58 9.49
CA ARG A 817 -45.72 10.60 10.26
C ARG A 817 -46.51 11.59 9.40
N THR A 818 -46.74 11.29 8.11
CA THR A 818 -47.42 12.21 7.19
C THR A 818 -48.79 12.56 7.71
N HIS A 819 -49.54 11.61 8.24
CA HIS A 819 -50.89 11.85 8.85
C HIS A 819 -50.79 12.73 10.12
N GLU A 820 -49.86 12.48 11.04
CA GLU A 820 -49.59 13.29 12.23
C GLU A 820 -49.20 14.73 11.86
N ILE A 821 -48.34 14.89 10.85
CA ILE A 821 -47.89 16.17 10.31
C ILE A 821 -49.08 16.88 9.66
N GLY A 822 -49.91 16.16 8.91
CA GLY A 822 -51.15 16.69 8.29
C GLY A 822 -52.13 17.20 9.33
N ILE A 823 -52.43 16.48 10.40
CA ILE A 823 -53.28 16.91 11.49
C ILE A 823 -52.73 18.16 12.19
N ARG A 824 -51.43 18.20 12.48
CA ARG A 824 -50.80 19.37 13.11
C ARG A 824 -50.89 20.62 12.21
N LEU A 825 -50.65 20.47 10.91
CA LEU A 825 -50.84 21.57 9.92
C LEU A 825 -52.30 22.02 9.81
N ALA A 826 -53.25 21.08 9.83
CA ALA A 826 -54.68 21.40 9.83
C ALA A 826 -55.12 22.11 11.12
N LEU A 827 -54.47 21.83 12.25
CA LEU A 827 -54.69 22.50 13.56
C LEU A 827 -53.92 23.82 13.69
N GLY A 828 -53.27 24.34 12.63
CA GLY A 828 -52.61 25.64 12.61
C GLY A 828 -51.15 25.65 13.05
N ALA A 829 -50.48 24.50 13.10
CA ALA A 829 -49.04 24.47 13.42
C ALA A 829 -48.21 25.13 12.29
N GLU A 830 -47.29 26.03 12.66
CA GLU A 830 -46.42 26.69 11.72
C GLU A 830 -45.48 25.64 11.03
N ARG A 831 -45.31 25.80 9.72
CA ARG A 831 -44.36 24.97 8.92
C ARG A 831 -42.93 24.97 9.49
N ARG A 832 -42.53 26.09 10.11
CA ARG A 832 -41.23 26.25 10.75
C ARG A 832 -41.04 25.32 11.97
N THR A 833 -42.11 25.07 12.72
CA THR A 833 -42.11 24.18 13.89
C THR A 833 -41.89 22.73 13.49
N ILE A 834 -42.47 22.29 12.37
CA ILE A 834 -42.24 20.93 11.80
C ILE A 834 -40.80 20.80 11.30
N LEU A 835 -40.28 21.82 10.59
CA LEU A 835 -38.89 21.86 10.16
C LEU A 835 -37.94 21.74 11.35
N GLN A 836 -38.13 22.55 12.38
CA GLN A 836 -37.31 22.52 13.59
C GLN A 836 -37.35 21.15 14.30
N MET A 837 -38.49 20.51 14.36
CA MET A 837 -38.65 19.17 14.96
C MET A 837 -37.79 18.11 14.22
N LEU A 838 -37.86 18.12 12.88
CA LEU A 838 -37.11 17.19 12.06
C LEU A 838 -35.60 17.47 12.10
N LEU A 839 -35.19 18.72 12.02
CA LEU A 839 -33.80 19.15 12.13
C LEU A 839 -33.19 18.83 13.51
N ARG A 840 -33.96 19.04 14.60
CA ARG A 840 -33.55 18.66 15.95
C ARG A 840 -33.31 17.16 16.09
N TYR A 841 -34.14 16.34 15.45
CA TYR A 841 -33.94 14.87 15.46
C TYR A 841 -32.67 14.50 14.72
N GLY A 842 -32.44 15.00 13.51
CA GLY A 842 -31.20 14.74 12.74
C GLY A 842 -29.97 15.26 13.46
N PHE A 843 -30.04 16.46 14.06
CA PHE A 843 -28.95 17.05 14.84
C PHE A 843 -28.56 16.21 16.06
N ARG A 844 -29.53 15.65 16.79
CA ARG A 844 -29.27 14.75 17.91
C ARG A 844 -28.52 13.50 17.46
N LEU A 845 -28.93 12.88 16.36
CA LEU A 845 -28.22 11.71 15.79
C LEU A 845 -26.81 12.08 15.36
N ALA A 846 -26.63 13.23 14.71
CA ALA A 846 -25.34 13.71 14.27
C ALA A 846 -24.39 13.97 15.46
N ILE A 847 -24.88 14.59 16.54
CA ILE A 847 -24.08 14.84 17.75
C ILE A 847 -23.68 13.53 18.43
N ILE A 848 -24.61 12.59 18.62
CA ILE A 848 -24.29 11.31 19.24
C ILE A 848 -23.26 10.56 18.39
N GLY A 849 -23.46 10.49 17.07
CA GLY A 849 -22.52 9.87 16.15
C GLY A 849 -21.17 10.56 16.13
N ALA A 850 -21.16 11.90 16.16
CA ALA A 850 -19.94 12.69 16.22
C ALA A 850 -19.18 12.47 17.55
N THR A 851 -19.88 12.37 18.68
CA THR A 851 -19.24 12.09 19.98
C THR A 851 -18.59 10.70 19.99
N VAL A 852 -19.31 9.67 19.53
CA VAL A 852 -18.75 8.31 19.41
C VAL A 852 -17.59 8.29 18.43
N GLY A 853 -17.77 8.93 17.28
CA GLY A 853 -16.72 9.03 16.24
C GLY A 853 -15.49 9.80 16.72
N LEU A 854 -15.67 10.85 17.52
CA LEU A 854 -14.58 11.61 18.13
C LEU A 854 -13.75 10.73 19.07
N VAL A 855 -14.41 9.95 19.95
CA VAL A 855 -13.71 9.02 20.84
C VAL A 855 -12.93 7.97 20.04
N CYS A 856 -13.55 7.38 19.02
CA CYS A 856 -12.89 6.41 18.15
C CYS A 856 -11.72 7.06 17.38
N ALA A 857 -11.90 8.27 16.85
CA ALA A 857 -10.86 9.00 16.13
C ALA A 857 -9.65 9.31 17.02
N LEU A 858 -9.87 9.72 18.28
CA LEU A 858 -8.80 9.95 19.25
C LEU A 858 -8.01 8.68 19.58
N LEU A 859 -8.68 7.53 19.64
CA LEU A 859 -8.01 6.24 19.88
C LEU A 859 -7.18 5.80 18.68
N ILE A 860 -7.68 6.03 17.46
CA ILE A 860 -7.05 5.59 16.21
C ILE A 860 -5.96 6.58 15.75
N SER A 861 -6.09 7.87 16.05
CA SER A 861 -5.15 8.90 15.58
C SER A 861 -3.70 8.65 16.00
N ASN A 862 -3.47 8.03 17.17
CA ASN A 862 -2.14 7.64 17.60
C ASN A 862 -1.48 6.58 16.70
N LEU A 863 -2.26 5.73 16.03
CA LEU A 863 -1.74 4.77 15.04
C LEU A 863 -1.26 5.47 13.76
N MET A 864 -1.71 6.70 13.54
CA MET A 864 -1.30 7.51 12.38
C MET A 864 -0.10 8.41 12.69
N ALA A 865 0.41 8.42 13.92
CA ALA A 865 1.46 9.35 14.35
C ALA A 865 2.70 9.33 13.44
N SER A 866 3.13 8.14 13.00
CA SER A 866 4.26 7.99 12.06
C SER A 866 3.95 8.45 10.62
N ALA A 867 2.67 8.60 10.27
CA ALA A 867 2.23 9.10 8.98
C ALA A 867 2.03 10.63 8.96
N LEU A 868 2.19 11.31 10.09
CA LEU A 868 1.97 12.76 10.24
C LEU A 868 3.30 13.50 10.38
N TYR A 869 3.39 14.66 9.75
CA TYR A 869 4.52 15.59 9.84
C TYR A 869 4.04 16.93 10.38
N GLY A 870 4.79 17.51 11.31
CA GLY A 870 4.57 18.88 11.81
C GLY A 870 3.36 19.05 12.75
N ILE A 871 2.45 18.08 12.81
CA ILE A 871 1.22 18.16 13.60
C ILE A 871 1.10 17.04 14.63
N ARG A 872 0.38 17.31 15.70
CA ARG A 872 0.05 16.29 16.69
C ARG A 872 -1.11 15.42 16.18
N PRO A 873 -1.12 14.09 16.48
CA PRO A 873 -2.25 13.22 16.14
C PRO A 873 -3.61 13.69 16.67
N THR A 874 -3.59 14.53 17.69
CA THR A 874 -4.80 15.10 18.35
C THR A 874 -4.97 16.59 18.05
N ASP A 875 -4.64 17.05 16.85
CA ASP A 875 -4.76 18.45 16.46
C ASP A 875 -6.19 18.99 16.57
N PRO A 876 -6.48 19.93 17.50
CA PRO A 876 -7.85 20.37 17.78
C PRO A 876 -8.48 21.13 16.61
N VAL A 877 -7.68 21.77 15.75
CA VAL A 877 -8.19 22.52 14.59
C VAL A 877 -8.77 21.55 13.57
N THR A 878 -8.03 20.52 13.23
CA THR A 878 -8.47 19.48 12.29
C THR A 878 -9.72 18.76 12.80
N PHE A 879 -9.74 18.37 14.08
CA PHE A 879 -10.92 17.75 14.69
C PHE A 879 -12.12 18.67 14.68
N GLY A 880 -11.96 19.95 15.02
CA GLY A 880 -13.03 20.95 15.00
C GLY A 880 -13.62 21.17 13.61
N LEU A 881 -12.77 21.32 12.60
CA LEU A 881 -13.19 21.48 11.20
C LEU A 881 -13.91 20.22 10.68
N ALA A 882 -13.41 19.02 10.96
CA ALA A 882 -14.03 17.77 10.57
C ALA A 882 -15.42 17.61 11.19
N ILE A 883 -15.57 17.87 12.50
CA ILE A 883 -16.87 17.83 13.19
C ILE A 883 -17.83 18.90 12.60
N GLY A 884 -17.35 20.13 12.38
CA GLY A 884 -18.13 21.21 11.81
C GLY A 884 -18.68 20.89 10.42
N LEU A 885 -17.80 20.41 9.54
CA LEU A 885 -18.16 19.97 8.18
C LEU A 885 -19.16 18.82 8.22
N PHE A 886 -18.90 17.81 9.06
CA PHE A 886 -19.78 16.66 9.22
C PHE A 886 -21.20 17.07 9.67
N VAL A 887 -21.31 17.91 10.70
CA VAL A 887 -22.61 18.40 11.21
C VAL A 887 -23.33 19.25 10.15
N ALA A 888 -22.60 20.08 9.41
CA ALA A 888 -23.16 20.89 8.34
C ALA A 888 -23.78 20.01 7.23
N VAL A 889 -23.07 18.98 6.76
CA VAL A 889 -23.55 18.04 5.74
C VAL A 889 -24.75 17.23 6.25
N ALA A 890 -24.70 16.76 7.50
CA ALA A 890 -25.83 16.05 8.13
C ALA A 890 -27.09 16.90 8.21
N LEU A 891 -26.94 18.17 8.57
CA LEU A 891 -28.08 19.13 8.60
C LEU A 891 -28.62 19.43 7.20
N LEU A 892 -27.77 19.59 6.21
CA LEU A 892 -28.17 19.76 4.80
C LEU A 892 -28.92 18.52 4.30
N ALA A 893 -28.47 17.32 4.60
CA ALA A 893 -29.14 16.07 4.26
C ALA A 893 -30.53 15.95 4.94
N CYS A 894 -30.68 16.46 6.16
CA CYS A 894 -31.98 16.54 6.85
C CYS A 894 -32.91 17.59 6.23
N TYR A 895 -32.39 18.71 5.76
CA TYR A 895 -33.16 19.85 5.29
C TYR A 895 -34.02 19.53 4.05
N LEU A 896 -33.45 18.78 3.08
CA LEU A 896 -34.17 18.47 1.83
C LEU A 896 -35.46 17.66 2.05
N PRO A 897 -35.49 16.54 2.82
CA PRO A 897 -36.75 15.82 3.08
C PRO A 897 -37.69 16.62 4.00
N ALA A 898 -37.15 17.38 4.96
CA ALA A 898 -37.94 18.21 5.84
C ALA A 898 -38.68 19.34 5.06
N ARG A 899 -38.03 19.94 4.05
CA ARG A 899 -38.63 20.91 3.15
C ARG A 899 -39.77 20.30 2.31
N ARG A 900 -39.62 19.02 1.89
CA ARG A 900 -40.69 18.29 1.18
C ARG A 900 -41.87 18.03 2.11
N ALA A 901 -41.64 17.68 3.37
CA ALA A 901 -42.68 17.49 4.38
C ALA A 901 -43.53 18.73 4.61
N MET A 902 -42.96 19.95 4.58
CA MET A 902 -43.68 21.21 4.71
C MET A 902 -44.61 21.56 3.55
N LYS A 903 -44.42 20.90 2.38
CA LYS A 903 -45.22 21.12 1.18
C LYS A 903 -46.38 20.13 1.04
N VAL A 904 -46.57 19.22 2.00
CA VAL A 904 -47.68 18.26 2.01
C VAL A 904 -48.99 19.03 2.20
N ASP A 905 -49.94 18.80 1.31
CA ASP A 905 -51.29 19.34 1.41
C ASP A 905 -52.04 18.61 2.55
N PRO A 906 -52.54 19.36 3.58
CA PRO A 906 -53.26 18.74 4.70
C PRO A 906 -54.49 17.93 4.25
N MET A 907 -55.17 18.36 3.18
CA MET A 907 -56.35 17.66 2.64
C MET A 907 -56.00 16.33 1.98
N VAL A 908 -54.82 16.24 1.33
CA VAL A 908 -54.33 14.99 0.74
C VAL A 908 -53.83 14.04 1.84
N ALA A 909 -53.15 14.58 2.88
CA ALA A 909 -52.64 13.77 4.00
C ALA A 909 -53.78 13.16 4.86
N LEU A 910 -54.95 13.78 4.91
CA LEU A 910 -56.16 13.27 5.62
C LEU A 910 -57.01 12.29 4.77
N ARG A 911 -56.85 12.29 3.43
CA ARG A 911 -57.58 11.37 2.50
C ARG A 911 -56.83 10.06 2.22
N CYS A 912 -55.56 9.93 2.59
CA CYS A 912 -54.79 8.69 2.45
C CYS A 912 -55.11 7.76 3.64
N GLU A 913 -56.30 7.09 3.59
CA GLU A 913 -56.56 5.86 4.34
C GLU A 913 -56.08 4.63 3.61
#